data_ec6944c56e23e14ede3a1a66d4f69e88
#
_entry.id   ec6944c56e23e14ede3a1a66d4f69e88
#
_cell.length_a   1.000
_cell.length_b   1.000
_cell.length_c   1.000
_cell.angle_alpha   90.00
_cell.angle_beta   90.00
_cell.angle_gamma   90.00
#
_symmetry.space_group_name_H-M   'P 1'
#
loop_
_entity.id
_entity.type
_entity.pdbx_description
1 polymer ?
#
loop_
_entity_poly.entity_id
_entity_poly.type
_entity_poly.pdbx_seq_one_letter_code
_entity_poly.pdbx_strand_id
1 'polypeptide(L)'
;MTALARPPLRHRLAAALTLILAACAGTAAAQDAPASDDEYRDRIIAPQALAPLPPDPEDDRDDSGLPRSLRIGLDYARNERGDERYDERGLSLGGYWETANWGSVSLDATALRRGGDRRDGAREWSGAATLWQRGVYVDGGWRGDNGLGVLATPAPELQRNQYRFFLPTVAMAGASSQWSRDADGRTVYAAFGRAGVFDGTRTVGFELGDGEVAALGAQWRPAPNWTASAALLSNDGRIAADSRGVALTPGATQAGHWAARWSSGADSVQFNLLNSHSRDGNASGGWIDASARRGRFRHDAGVFSLDPGMAWGALPVNQDARGGYYRLGYQYGRWLWNAGLDEIRSISGRGFDGRYATAFARYQASTRLGYGASASLRHADGGGDAYSVQGFADYRSDWGQTRLQLDRADAGGGERSWQASVDQALPLPEGQHLSLSLAYAELGQRGLEATRSASVSLYGGLRLGQRWNLDGNARWTRGDGPSATRGSDINLGLSGALARGWTLSAALYQSRGSQRSPFLLDPLALDSPFQRLPRERSALLTLRYDWQAGRPQAVLGAAPNAASGDIAGTLYLDENGDGVRAASERPAANVTVVLDGRWIARTDSNGAFAFARVGVGEHRLQTVADNLPLPWSLSDAPTTVRVSVRETTRIEIGATRPR
;
A
#
# COMPACT_ATOMS: atom_id res chain seq x y z
N MET A 1 -2.76 -46.75 35.31
CA MET A 1 -3.23 -45.65 34.42
C MET A 1 -2.30 -45.57 33.22
N THR A 2 -2.70 -46.19 32.15
CA THR A 2 -1.92 -46.33 30.89
C THR A 2 -1.94 -44.98 30.16
N ALA A 3 -0.79 -44.36 30.07
CA ALA A 3 -0.59 -43.17 29.26
C ALA A 3 -0.76 -43.53 27.77
N LEU A 4 -1.84 -43.11 27.15
CA LEU A 4 -2.02 -43.15 25.71
C LEU A 4 -0.89 -42.37 25.04
N ALA A 5 0.00 -43.11 24.39
CA ALA A 5 1.10 -42.57 23.60
C ALA A 5 0.53 -41.64 22.51
N ARG A 6 0.98 -40.36 22.53
CA ARG A 6 0.59 -39.38 21.51
C ARG A 6 1.14 -39.85 20.15
N PRO A 7 0.32 -39.92 19.09
CA PRO A 7 0.81 -40.29 17.77
C PRO A 7 1.85 -39.28 17.28
N PRO A 8 2.91 -39.71 16.58
CA PRO A 8 3.96 -38.85 16.06
C PRO A 8 3.41 -37.82 15.06
N LEU A 9 4.07 -36.65 14.95
CA LEU A 9 3.67 -35.50 14.12
C LEU A 9 3.27 -35.86 12.70
N ARG A 10 3.95 -36.87 12.12
CA ARG A 10 3.64 -37.42 10.78
C ARG A 10 2.19 -37.91 10.64
N HIS A 11 1.64 -38.54 11.69
CA HIS A 11 0.25 -39.00 11.67
C HIS A 11 -0.76 -37.89 11.86
N ARG A 12 -0.38 -36.81 12.57
CA ARG A 12 -1.24 -35.63 12.76
C ARG A 12 -1.24 -34.74 11.51
N LEU A 13 -0.10 -34.60 10.83
CA LEU A 13 0.02 -33.94 9.53
C LEU A 13 -0.79 -34.69 8.46
N ALA A 14 -0.64 -36.04 8.41
CA ALA A 14 -1.40 -36.88 7.50
C ALA A 14 -2.91 -36.81 7.80
N ALA A 15 -3.34 -36.85 9.07
CA ALA A 15 -4.73 -36.75 9.47
C ALA A 15 -5.35 -35.38 9.15
N ALA A 16 -4.64 -34.29 9.37
CA ALA A 16 -5.12 -32.94 9.04
C ALA A 16 -5.19 -32.73 7.52
N LEU A 17 -4.17 -33.17 6.77
CA LEU A 17 -4.19 -33.14 5.31
C LEU A 17 -5.27 -34.07 4.74
N THR A 18 -5.46 -35.25 5.33
CA THR A 18 -6.48 -36.24 4.90
C THR A 18 -7.90 -35.73 5.21
N LEU A 19 -8.12 -35.01 6.32
CA LEU A 19 -9.40 -34.36 6.61
C LEU A 19 -9.72 -33.23 5.63
N ILE A 20 -8.73 -32.43 5.27
CA ILE A 20 -8.87 -31.36 4.27
C ILE A 20 -9.05 -31.96 2.87
N LEU A 21 -8.28 -33.03 2.51
CA LEU A 21 -8.41 -33.72 1.25
C LEU A 21 -9.70 -34.58 1.18
N ALA A 22 -10.17 -35.13 2.29
CA ALA A 22 -11.44 -35.86 2.34
C ALA A 22 -12.64 -34.92 2.26
N ALA A 23 -12.57 -33.73 2.86
CA ALA A 23 -13.55 -32.67 2.62
C ALA A 23 -13.55 -32.18 1.16
N CYS A 24 -12.40 -32.28 0.48
CA CYS A 24 -12.28 -31.99 -0.94
C CYS A 24 -12.75 -33.15 -1.85
N ALA A 25 -12.55 -34.39 -1.45
CA ALA A 25 -12.87 -35.56 -2.28
C ALA A 25 -14.36 -35.96 -2.25
N GLY A 26 -15.07 -35.65 -1.15
CA GLY A 26 -16.50 -36.02 -1.01
C GLY A 26 -17.46 -35.25 -1.93
N THR A 27 -16.98 -34.24 -2.67
CA THR A 27 -17.81 -33.44 -3.57
C THR A 27 -17.42 -33.53 -5.06
N ALA A 28 -16.47 -34.41 -5.39
CA ALA A 28 -16.02 -34.59 -6.79
C ALA A 28 -17.04 -35.34 -7.69
N ALA A 29 -18.19 -35.79 -7.15
CA ALA A 29 -19.19 -36.57 -7.89
C ALA A 29 -20.33 -35.73 -8.52
N ALA A 30 -20.33 -34.40 -8.34
CA ALA A 30 -21.27 -33.51 -9.03
C ALA A 30 -20.51 -32.67 -10.05
N GLN A 31 -20.10 -33.23 -11.15
CA GLN A 31 -19.71 -32.51 -12.36
C GLN A 31 -20.98 -32.08 -13.07
N ASP A 32 -21.50 -30.91 -12.65
CA ASP A 32 -22.36 -30.16 -13.54
C ASP A 32 -21.48 -29.51 -14.64
N ALA A 33 -21.98 -29.57 -15.86
CA ALA A 33 -21.35 -29.05 -17.05
C ALA A 33 -20.87 -27.60 -16.80
N PRO A 34 -19.76 -27.19 -17.43
CA PRO A 34 -19.27 -25.82 -17.27
C PRO A 34 -20.40 -24.89 -17.71
N ALA A 35 -20.76 -23.94 -16.82
CA ALA A 35 -21.60 -22.82 -17.20
C ALA A 35 -21.00 -22.21 -18.46
N SER A 36 -21.78 -22.10 -19.52
CA SER A 36 -21.32 -21.59 -20.79
C SER A 36 -20.77 -20.17 -20.60
N ASP A 37 -19.73 -19.80 -21.33
CA ASP A 37 -19.15 -18.46 -21.32
C ASP A 37 -20.23 -17.36 -21.61
N ASP A 38 -21.33 -17.74 -22.17
CA ASP A 38 -22.49 -16.88 -22.46
C ASP A 38 -23.23 -16.44 -21.19
N GLU A 39 -23.33 -17.29 -20.15
CA GLU A 39 -24.00 -16.91 -18.89
C GLU A 39 -23.17 -15.89 -18.07
N TYR A 40 -21.86 -15.80 -18.30
CA TYR A 40 -21.00 -14.79 -17.71
C TYR A 40 -21.04 -13.46 -18.49
N ARG A 41 -21.20 -13.52 -19.82
CA ARG A 41 -21.35 -12.36 -20.69
C ARG A 41 -22.66 -11.59 -20.44
N ASP A 42 -23.75 -12.30 -20.18
CA ASP A 42 -25.06 -11.70 -19.90
C ASP A 42 -25.12 -10.97 -18.56
N ARG A 43 -24.14 -11.18 -17.68
CA ARG A 43 -24.00 -10.47 -16.38
C ARG A 43 -23.05 -9.27 -16.42
N ILE A 44 -22.31 -9.07 -17.49
CA ILE A 44 -21.54 -7.86 -17.72
C ILE A 44 -22.54 -6.80 -18.19
N ILE A 45 -22.94 -5.91 -17.28
CA ILE A 45 -23.69 -4.72 -17.63
C ILE A 45 -22.84 -3.95 -18.65
N ALA A 46 -23.31 -3.89 -19.89
CA ALA A 46 -22.61 -3.11 -20.91
C ALA A 46 -22.44 -1.66 -20.39
N PRO A 47 -21.28 -1.02 -20.58
CA PRO A 47 -21.06 0.36 -20.10
C PRO A 47 -22.15 1.34 -20.53
N GLN A 48 -22.84 1.04 -21.62
CA GLN A 48 -23.97 1.81 -22.14
C GLN A 48 -25.29 1.64 -21.33
N ALA A 49 -25.39 0.61 -20.50
CA ALA A 49 -26.56 0.35 -19.65
C ALA A 49 -26.41 0.91 -18.23
N LEU A 50 -25.24 1.43 -17.88
CA LEU A 50 -25.07 2.23 -16.67
C LEU A 50 -25.79 3.56 -16.91
N ALA A 51 -26.84 3.83 -16.15
CA ALA A 51 -27.42 5.17 -16.12
C ALA A 51 -26.27 6.18 -15.90
N PRO A 52 -26.21 7.29 -16.64
CA PRO A 52 -25.23 8.31 -16.36
C PRO A 52 -25.35 8.64 -14.87
N LEU A 53 -24.22 8.58 -14.17
CA LEU A 53 -24.15 9.06 -12.79
C LEU A 53 -24.85 10.42 -12.75
N PRO A 54 -25.76 10.65 -11.77
CA PRO A 54 -26.34 11.98 -11.63
C PRO A 54 -25.17 12.97 -11.59
N PRO A 55 -25.27 14.10 -12.31
CA PRO A 55 -24.21 15.10 -12.27
C PRO A 55 -23.92 15.38 -10.80
N ASP A 56 -22.64 15.32 -10.42
CA ASP A 56 -22.20 15.72 -9.08
C ASP A 56 -22.88 17.06 -8.78
N PRO A 57 -23.48 17.22 -7.60
CA PRO A 57 -24.13 18.48 -7.25
C PRO A 57 -23.11 19.57 -7.47
N GLU A 58 -23.41 20.47 -8.38
CA GLU A 58 -22.62 21.56 -8.95
C GLU A 58 -21.29 21.76 -8.22
N ASP A 59 -20.25 21.18 -8.81
CA ASP A 59 -18.91 21.33 -8.31
C ASP A 59 -18.48 22.76 -8.63
N ASP A 60 -18.75 23.65 -7.69
CA ASP A 60 -18.38 25.07 -7.72
C ASP A 60 -16.84 25.23 -7.66
N ARG A 61 -16.08 24.28 -8.20
CA ARG A 61 -14.62 24.39 -8.30
C ARG A 61 -14.28 25.50 -9.27
N ASP A 62 -13.35 26.33 -8.86
CA ASP A 62 -12.69 27.23 -9.79
C ASP A 62 -11.87 26.38 -10.76
N ASP A 63 -12.39 26.19 -11.96
CA ASP A 63 -11.74 25.41 -13.02
C ASP A 63 -10.60 26.15 -13.72
N SER A 64 -10.32 27.38 -13.29
CA SER A 64 -9.26 28.19 -13.90
C SER A 64 -7.87 27.67 -13.54
N GLY A 65 -7.01 27.55 -14.54
CA GLY A 65 -5.60 27.20 -14.37
C GLY A 65 -5.32 25.72 -14.08
N LEU A 66 -4.10 25.44 -13.66
CA LEU A 66 -3.61 24.11 -13.32
C LEU A 66 -4.11 23.62 -11.96
N PRO A 67 -4.21 22.30 -11.73
CA PRO A 67 -4.62 21.72 -10.46
C PRO A 67 -3.82 22.26 -9.28
N ARG A 68 -4.53 22.70 -8.27
CA ARG A 68 -3.96 23.18 -7.00
C ARG A 68 -4.90 22.87 -5.85
N SER A 69 -4.36 22.58 -4.70
CA SER A 69 -5.15 22.32 -3.51
C SER A 69 -4.47 22.84 -2.25
N LEU A 70 -5.29 23.18 -1.27
CA LEU A 70 -4.87 23.56 0.06
C LEU A 70 -5.68 22.79 1.09
N ARG A 71 -5.01 22.22 2.06
CA ARG A 71 -5.61 21.53 3.20
C ARG A 71 -5.07 22.14 4.48
N ILE A 72 -5.97 22.45 5.41
CA ILE A 72 -5.63 22.91 6.76
C ILE A 72 -6.37 22.01 7.73
N GLY A 73 -5.66 21.46 8.72
CA GLY A 73 -6.24 20.61 9.75
C GLY A 73 -5.87 21.11 11.14
N LEU A 74 -6.83 21.09 12.04
CA LEU A 74 -6.66 21.32 13.47
C LEU A 74 -7.07 20.05 14.20
N ASP A 75 -6.14 19.48 14.95
CA ASP A 75 -6.33 18.24 15.69
C ASP A 75 -6.25 18.50 17.20
N TYR A 76 -7.13 17.88 17.93
CA TYR A 76 -7.06 17.77 19.38
C TYR A 76 -7.23 16.33 19.79
N ALA A 77 -6.31 15.82 20.58
CA ALA A 77 -6.38 14.49 21.18
C ALA A 77 -6.19 14.57 22.67
N ARG A 78 -7.03 13.88 23.42
CA ARG A 78 -6.89 13.71 24.86
C ARG A 78 -6.96 12.25 25.20
N ASN A 79 -5.95 11.75 25.89
CA ASN A 79 -5.83 10.37 26.33
C ASN A 79 -5.72 10.35 27.87
N GLU A 80 -6.49 9.48 28.51
CA GLU A 80 -6.45 9.25 29.95
C GLU A 80 -6.27 7.75 30.19
N ARG A 81 -5.27 7.37 30.98
CA ARG A 81 -5.02 6.00 31.38
C ARG A 81 -4.80 5.94 32.89
N GLY A 82 -5.82 5.47 33.62
CA GLY A 82 -5.80 5.56 35.07
C GLY A 82 -5.75 7.02 35.51
N ASP A 83 -4.69 7.41 36.22
CA ASP A 83 -4.44 8.78 36.70
C ASP A 83 -3.61 9.61 35.73
N GLU A 84 -2.97 8.98 34.74
CA GLU A 84 -2.17 9.66 33.72
C GLU A 84 -3.07 10.35 32.69
N ARG A 85 -2.75 11.61 32.38
CA ARG A 85 -3.46 12.42 31.38
C ARG A 85 -2.48 12.99 30.38
N TYR A 86 -2.76 12.82 29.12
CA TYR A 86 -1.97 13.32 28.02
C TYR A 86 -2.89 14.02 27.02
N ASP A 87 -2.53 15.24 26.63
CA ASP A 87 -3.20 15.95 25.56
C ASP A 87 -2.24 16.35 24.44
N GLU A 88 -2.77 16.39 23.23
CA GLU A 88 -2.06 16.77 22.02
C GLU A 88 -2.91 17.76 21.22
N ARG A 89 -2.29 18.85 20.78
CA ARG A 89 -2.89 19.84 19.89
C ARG A 89 -2.03 19.93 18.65
N GLY A 90 -2.62 19.70 17.50
CA GLY A 90 -1.94 19.63 16.24
C GLY A 90 -2.48 20.62 15.21
N LEU A 91 -1.58 21.10 14.39
CA LEU A 91 -1.86 21.83 13.16
C LEU A 91 -1.26 21.05 12.00
N SER A 92 -2.01 20.86 10.94
CA SER A 92 -1.53 20.30 9.68
C SER A 92 -1.82 21.23 8.52
N LEU A 93 -0.86 21.36 7.62
CA LEU A 93 -0.95 22.14 6.39
C LEU A 93 -0.50 21.24 5.24
N GLY A 94 -1.34 21.08 4.23
CA GLY A 94 -1.02 20.40 2.98
C GLY A 94 -1.28 21.32 1.81
N GLY A 95 -0.36 21.38 0.86
CA GLY A 95 -0.50 22.16 -0.36
C GLY A 95 -0.04 21.35 -1.56
N TYR A 96 -0.71 21.51 -2.68
CA TYR A 96 -0.36 20.89 -3.96
C TYR A 96 -0.55 21.88 -5.09
N TRP A 97 0.43 22.00 -5.95
CA TRP A 97 0.42 22.86 -7.14
C TRP A 97 1.00 22.10 -8.31
N GLU A 98 0.24 22.01 -9.35
CA GLU A 98 0.74 21.54 -10.62
C GLU A 98 1.33 22.70 -11.42
N THR A 99 2.48 22.48 -12.04
CA THR A 99 3.18 23.50 -12.82
C THR A 99 3.24 23.09 -14.29
N ALA A 100 3.28 24.05 -15.16
CA ALA A 100 3.50 23.77 -16.58
C ALA A 100 4.92 23.24 -16.80
N ASN A 101 5.06 21.97 -17.19
CA ASN A 101 6.33 21.32 -17.57
C ASN A 101 7.41 21.13 -16.48
N TRP A 102 7.16 21.51 -15.22
CA TRP A 102 8.07 21.29 -14.10
C TRP A 102 7.55 20.28 -13.08
N GLY A 103 6.51 19.51 -13.50
CA GLY A 103 5.85 18.57 -12.64
C GLY A 103 4.97 19.25 -11.59
N SER A 104 4.75 18.58 -10.47
CA SER A 104 3.97 19.08 -9.36
C SER A 104 4.85 19.40 -8.15
N VAL A 105 4.46 20.40 -7.39
CA VAL A 105 5.06 20.75 -6.09
C VAL A 105 4.03 20.45 -5.01
N SER A 106 4.42 19.74 -3.96
CA SER A 106 3.58 19.55 -2.78
C SER A 106 4.35 19.87 -1.51
N LEU A 107 3.64 20.51 -0.58
CA LEU A 107 4.13 20.81 0.77
C LEU A 107 3.20 20.16 1.78
N ASP A 108 3.77 19.37 2.68
CA ASP A 108 3.08 18.83 3.85
C ASP A 108 3.86 19.30 5.09
N ALA A 109 3.17 19.96 6.01
CA ALA A 109 3.77 20.43 7.25
C ALA A 109 2.83 20.17 8.44
N THR A 110 3.41 19.78 9.56
CA THR A 110 2.69 19.52 10.81
C THR A 110 3.43 20.16 11.97
N ALA A 111 2.67 20.64 12.93
CA ALA A 111 3.19 21.08 14.21
C ALA A 111 2.29 20.56 15.31
N LEU A 112 2.85 20.02 16.36
CA LEU A 112 2.10 19.50 17.50
C LEU A 112 2.69 20.00 18.81
N ARG A 113 1.80 20.22 19.78
CA ARG A 113 2.15 20.55 21.16
C ARG A 113 1.53 19.51 22.08
N ARG A 114 2.34 18.99 22.98
CA ARG A 114 1.96 18.02 24.00
C ARG A 114 1.82 18.66 25.35
N GLY A 115 0.77 18.28 26.08
CA GLY A 115 0.51 18.68 27.45
C GLY A 115 0.22 17.49 28.37
N GLY A 116 0.14 17.72 29.66
CA GLY A 116 -0.14 16.69 30.67
C GLY A 116 1.09 15.85 31.04
N ASP A 117 0.83 14.62 31.46
CA ASP A 117 1.86 13.66 31.88
C ASP A 117 2.61 13.16 30.65
N ARG A 118 3.80 13.68 30.42
CA ARG A 118 4.65 13.31 29.30
C ARG A 118 5.57 12.16 29.70
N ARG A 119 5.90 11.30 28.74
CA ARG A 119 6.99 10.34 28.93
C ARG A 119 8.30 11.09 29.18
N ASP A 120 9.15 10.55 30.02
CA ASP A 120 10.48 11.07 30.27
C ASP A 120 11.22 11.27 28.94
N GLY A 121 11.72 12.49 28.71
CA GLY A 121 12.43 12.87 27.49
C GLY A 121 11.56 13.32 26.31
N ALA A 122 10.24 13.20 26.36
CA ALA A 122 9.38 13.68 25.26
C ALA A 122 9.36 15.22 25.20
N ARG A 123 9.60 15.79 24.02
CA ARG A 123 9.57 17.24 23.80
C ARG A 123 8.14 17.78 23.84
N GLU A 124 7.96 18.99 24.37
CA GLU A 124 6.65 19.66 24.36
C GLU A 124 6.18 19.97 22.93
N TRP A 125 7.09 20.38 22.08
CA TRP A 125 6.83 20.69 20.69
C TRP A 125 7.54 19.72 19.77
N SER A 126 6.83 19.25 18.75
CA SER A 126 7.34 18.43 17.67
C SER A 126 6.65 18.84 16.36
N GLY A 127 7.19 18.42 15.24
CA GLY A 127 6.61 18.68 13.94
C GLY A 127 7.39 18.02 12.83
N ALA A 128 6.82 18.03 11.65
CA ALA A 128 7.44 17.52 10.43
C ALA A 128 7.10 18.45 9.27
N ALA A 129 8.01 18.64 8.35
CA ALA A 129 7.74 19.36 7.10
C ALA A 129 8.41 18.62 5.94
N THR A 130 7.71 18.53 4.83
CA THR A 130 8.17 17.84 3.61
C THR A 130 7.76 18.63 2.39
N LEU A 131 8.71 18.97 1.55
CA LEU A 131 8.51 19.57 0.25
C LEU A 131 8.88 18.53 -0.82
N TRP A 132 7.99 18.27 -1.74
CA TRP A 132 8.24 17.43 -2.90
C TRP A 132 8.06 18.20 -4.19
N GLN A 133 8.97 18.00 -5.12
CA GLN A 133 8.80 18.28 -6.53
C GLN A 133 8.80 16.95 -7.26
N ARG A 134 7.71 16.62 -7.96
CA ARG A 134 7.54 15.33 -8.61
C ARG A 134 7.22 15.46 -10.09
N GLY A 135 7.76 14.53 -10.87
CA GLY A 135 7.49 14.48 -12.30
C GLY A 135 8.18 15.55 -13.10
N VAL A 136 9.37 16.00 -12.67
CA VAL A 136 10.20 16.90 -13.47
C VAL A 136 10.77 16.15 -14.65
N TYR A 137 10.40 16.55 -15.86
CA TYR A 137 10.95 15.96 -17.07
C TYR A 137 12.17 16.73 -17.57
N VAL A 138 13.18 15.99 -18.00
CA VAL A 138 14.34 16.53 -18.73
C VAL A 138 14.52 15.76 -20.03
N ASP A 139 15.29 16.34 -20.94
CA ASP A 139 15.57 15.71 -22.24
C ASP A 139 16.18 14.31 -22.08
N GLY A 140 15.94 13.45 -23.08
CA GLY A 140 16.33 12.04 -23.00
C GLY A 140 15.33 11.15 -22.26
N GLY A 141 14.12 11.66 -21.91
CA GLY A 141 13.01 10.90 -21.32
C GLY A 141 13.20 10.60 -19.84
N TRP A 142 14.02 11.36 -19.14
CA TRP A 142 14.17 11.24 -17.69
C TRP A 142 13.09 12.00 -16.94
N ARG A 143 12.58 11.38 -15.88
CA ARG A 143 11.60 11.93 -14.95
C ARG A 143 12.18 11.91 -13.54
N GLY A 144 12.22 13.09 -12.88
CA GLY A 144 12.79 13.29 -11.56
C GLY A 144 11.74 13.56 -10.49
N ASP A 145 11.97 13.01 -9.31
CA ASP A 145 11.23 13.28 -8.08
C ASP A 145 12.25 13.73 -7.01
N ASN A 146 12.10 14.97 -6.52
CA ASN A 146 13.01 15.59 -5.56
C ASN A 146 12.27 15.91 -4.27
N GLY A 147 12.82 15.53 -3.13
CA GLY A 147 12.24 15.76 -1.81
C GLY A 147 13.19 16.48 -0.86
N LEU A 148 12.65 17.34 -0.03
CA LEU A 148 13.36 18.04 1.04
C LEU A 148 12.51 18.03 2.32
N GLY A 149 13.11 17.76 3.47
CA GLY A 149 12.44 17.72 4.77
C GLY A 149 12.38 16.31 5.36
N VAL A 150 11.26 15.95 6.00
CA VAL A 150 11.10 14.63 6.61
C VAL A 150 10.67 13.62 5.54
N LEU A 151 11.55 12.70 5.24
CA LEU A 151 11.45 11.77 4.12
C LEU A 151 11.80 10.33 4.57
N ALA A 152 11.49 9.37 3.73
CA ALA A 152 12.07 8.03 3.82
C ALA A 152 13.14 7.87 2.74
N THR A 153 14.18 7.06 3.04
CA THR A 153 15.18 6.71 2.01
C THR A 153 14.50 6.04 0.82
N PRO A 154 14.79 6.43 -0.42
CA PRO A 154 14.28 5.76 -1.60
C PRO A 154 14.76 4.29 -1.64
N ALA A 155 14.01 3.46 -2.34
CA ALA A 155 14.38 2.06 -2.56
C ALA A 155 13.97 1.64 -3.98
N PRO A 156 14.79 0.85 -4.70
CA PRO A 156 14.42 0.31 -5.99
C PRO A 156 13.25 -0.68 -5.87
N GLU A 157 12.57 -0.92 -6.98
CA GLU A 157 11.41 -1.82 -7.03
C GLU A 157 11.74 -3.22 -6.49
N LEU A 158 12.90 -3.79 -6.90
CA LEU A 158 13.32 -5.13 -6.48
C LEU A 158 13.61 -5.21 -4.97
N GLN A 159 13.94 -4.10 -4.32
CA GLN A 159 14.10 -4.04 -2.86
C GLN A 159 12.75 -3.92 -2.15
N ARG A 160 11.80 -3.17 -2.70
CA ARG A 160 10.46 -2.96 -2.10
C ARG A 160 9.54 -4.18 -2.25
N ASN A 161 9.59 -4.84 -3.39
CA ASN A 161 8.71 -5.93 -3.74
C ASN A 161 9.35 -7.28 -3.39
N GLN A 162 9.54 -7.53 -2.10
CA GLN A 162 10.05 -8.78 -1.55
C GLN A 162 8.89 -9.66 -1.09
N TYR A 163 9.00 -10.96 -1.32
CA TYR A 163 7.95 -11.89 -0.90
C TYR A 163 7.99 -12.16 0.60
N ARG A 164 9.18 -12.41 1.16
CA ARG A 164 9.34 -12.86 2.55
C ARG A 164 10.15 -11.90 3.41
N PHE A 165 11.25 -11.39 2.88
CA PHE A 165 12.17 -10.55 3.64
C PHE A 165 12.00 -9.10 3.22
N PHE A 166 11.77 -8.26 4.21
CA PHE A 166 11.55 -6.84 4.00
C PHE A 166 12.78 -6.05 4.42
N LEU A 167 13.30 -5.23 3.51
CA LEU A 167 14.33 -4.26 3.81
C LEU A 167 13.65 -2.89 4.05
N PRO A 168 13.60 -2.42 5.30
CA PRO A 168 12.88 -1.21 5.63
C PRO A 168 13.55 0.03 5.07
N THR A 169 12.77 1.08 4.81
CA THR A 169 13.28 2.41 4.53
C THR A 169 13.54 3.17 5.83
N VAL A 170 14.60 3.97 5.87
CA VAL A 170 14.95 4.76 7.05
C VAL A 170 14.26 6.11 6.96
N ALA A 171 13.55 6.52 8.01
CA ALA A 171 12.99 7.85 8.12
C ALA A 171 14.09 8.84 8.47
N MET A 172 14.15 9.96 7.76
CA MET A 172 15.19 10.98 7.91
C MET A 172 14.67 12.38 7.66
N ALA A 173 15.29 13.37 8.26
CA ALA A 173 15.17 14.77 7.85
C ALA A 173 16.37 15.11 6.96
N GLY A 174 16.13 15.40 5.69
CA GLY A 174 17.19 15.60 4.71
C GLY A 174 16.67 15.87 3.31
N ALA A 175 17.41 15.40 2.32
CA ALA A 175 17.08 15.56 0.92
C ALA A 175 17.12 14.19 0.21
N SER A 176 16.27 14.02 -0.79
CA SER A 176 16.31 12.87 -1.68
C SER A 176 16.02 13.27 -3.12
N SER A 177 16.62 12.57 -4.06
CA SER A 177 16.42 12.77 -5.49
C SER A 177 16.39 11.40 -6.16
N GLN A 178 15.35 11.15 -6.95
CA GLN A 178 15.19 9.92 -7.73
C GLN A 178 14.86 10.28 -9.17
N TRP A 179 15.56 9.66 -10.10
CA TRP A 179 15.37 9.83 -11.53
C TRP A 179 15.08 8.50 -12.19
N SER A 180 14.05 8.47 -13.01
CA SER A 180 13.64 7.27 -13.75
C SER A 180 13.52 7.57 -15.24
N ARG A 181 13.78 6.56 -16.07
CA ARG A 181 13.58 6.58 -17.52
C ARG A 181 12.85 5.31 -17.93
N ASP A 182 11.61 5.46 -18.38
CA ASP A 182 10.72 4.33 -18.67
C ASP A 182 11.16 3.53 -19.89
N ALA A 183 11.76 4.18 -20.89
CA ALA A 183 12.19 3.55 -22.15
C ALA A 183 13.11 2.33 -21.96
N ASP A 184 13.98 2.34 -20.97
CA ASP A 184 14.92 1.28 -20.65
C ASP A 184 14.84 0.79 -19.19
N GLY A 185 13.81 1.24 -18.47
CA GLY A 185 13.54 0.86 -17.07
C GLY A 185 14.66 1.24 -16.10
N ARG A 186 15.41 2.30 -16.41
CA ARG A 186 16.47 2.81 -15.52
C ARG A 186 15.88 3.66 -14.42
N THR A 187 16.36 3.46 -13.21
CA THR A 187 16.10 4.33 -12.06
C THR A 187 17.40 4.52 -11.29
N VAL A 188 17.70 5.75 -10.91
CA VAL A 188 18.81 6.07 -10.01
C VAL A 188 18.31 6.96 -8.90
N TYR A 189 18.86 6.82 -7.70
CA TYR A 189 18.49 7.70 -6.59
C TYR A 189 19.67 7.97 -5.65
N ALA A 190 19.56 9.09 -4.97
CA ALA A 190 20.44 9.45 -3.87
C ALA A 190 19.60 10.11 -2.76
N ALA A 191 19.97 9.87 -1.51
CA ALA A 191 19.37 10.52 -0.37
C ALA A 191 20.42 10.71 0.73
N PHE A 192 20.29 11.81 1.46
CA PHE A 192 21.13 12.16 2.59
C PHE A 192 20.35 12.94 3.63
N GLY A 193 20.58 12.66 4.91
CA GLY A 193 19.91 13.35 6.01
C GLY A 193 20.30 12.80 7.38
N ARG A 194 19.55 13.24 8.40
CA ARG A 194 19.67 12.72 9.76
C ARG A 194 18.50 11.78 10.05
N ALA A 195 18.81 10.59 10.53
CA ALA A 195 17.81 9.61 10.93
C ALA A 195 16.94 10.13 12.08
N GLY A 196 15.71 9.66 12.15
CA GLY A 196 14.80 9.97 13.23
C GLY A 196 13.59 9.06 13.24
N VAL A 197 12.68 9.30 14.16
CA VAL A 197 11.46 8.53 14.34
C VAL A 197 10.24 9.44 14.30
N PHE A 198 9.16 8.92 13.73
CA PHE A 198 7.87 9.58 13.79
C PHE A 198 7.29 9.47 15.19
N ASP A 199 6.69 10.54 15.66
CA ASP A 199 6.03 10.64 16.94
C ASP A 199 4.64 11.31 16.80
N GLY A 200 3.90 11.41 17.93
CA GLY A 200 2.54 11.93 17.95
C GLY A 200 1.48 10.82 17.83
N THR A 201 0.30 11.10 18.37
CA THR A 201 -0.83 10.16 18.34
C THR A 201 -1.79 10.46 17.19
N ARG A 202 -2.02 11.71 16.88
CA ARG A 202 -2.93 12.17 15.82
C ARG A 202 -2.21 12.98 14.78
N THR A 203 -1.52 14.03 15.21
CA THR A 203 -0.69 14.84 14.33
C THR A 203 0.72 14.26 14.31
N VAL A 204 1.25 14.06 13.12
CA VAL A 204 2.57 13.47 12.94
C VAL A 204 3.64 14.49 13.32
N GLY A 205 4.50 14.12 14.25
CA GLY A 205 5.74 14.83 14.55
C GLY A 205 6.95 14.00 14.10
N PHE A 206 8.13 14.56 14.20
CA PHE A 206 9.37 13.89 13.89
C PHE A 206 10.46 14.26 14.90
N GLU A 207 11.04 13.26 15.52
CA GLU A 207 12.14 13.42 16.47
C GLU A 207 13.44 13.00 15.82
N LEU A 208 14.38 13.93 15.71
CA LEU A 208 15.70 13.72 15.15
C LEU A 208 16.56 12.88 16.09
N GLY A 209 17.14 11.82 15.56
CA GLY A 209 18.24 11.09 16.18
C GLY A 209 19.59 11.75 15.93
N ASP A 210 20.64 11.12 16.44
CA ASP A 210 22.04 11.57 16.25
C ASP A 210 22.67 10.97 14.98
N GLY A 211 21.98 10.04 14.31
CA GLY A 211 22.50 9.29 13.16
C GLY A 211 22.39 10.04 11.85
N GLU A 212 23.46 10.07 11.08
CA GLU A 212 23.47 10.49 9.69
C GLU A 212 23.15 9.30 8.78
N VAL A 213 22.34 9.53 7.73
CA VAL A 213 21.92 8.52 6.76
C VAL A 213 22.30 8.96 5.37
N ALA A 214 22.92 8.07 4.62
CA ALA A 214 23.16 8.23 3.20
C ALA A 214 22.68 6.98 2.45
N ALA A 215 21.93 7.15 1.37
CA ALA A 215 21.46 6.08 0.53
C ALA A 215 21.75 6.38 -0.95
N LEU A 216 22.20 5.38 -1.68
CA LEU A 216 22.40 5.42 -3.12
C LEU A 216 21.85 4.14 -3.72
N GLY A 217 21.28 4.23 -4.94
CA GLY A 217 20.88 3.02 -5.63
C GLY A 217 20.54 3.25 -7.08
N ALA A 218 20.51 2.14 -7.80
CA ALA A 218 20.14 2.09 -9.19
C ALA A 218 19.38 0.81 -9.51
N GLN A 219 18.51 0.90 -10.50
CA GLN A 219 17.83 -0.23 -11.13
C GLN A 219 17.89 -0.07 -12.64
N TRP A 220 18.05 -1.16 -13.37
CA TRP A 220 18.12 -1.15 -14.83
C TRP A 220 17.65 -2.48 -15.42
N ARG A 221 17.37 -2.49 -16.72
CA ARG A 221 17.02 -3.70 -17.46
C ARG A 221 18.18 -4.09 -18.38
N PRO A 222 19.03 -5.05 -17.98
CA PRO A 222 20.13 -5.52 -18.83
C PRO A 222 19.65 -6.29 -20.08
N ALA A 223 18.47 -6.88 -20.01
CA ALA A 223 17.81 -7.59 -21.12
C ALA A 223 16.28 -7.52 -20.96
N PRO A 224 15.48 -7.83 -22.00
CA PRO A 224 14.01 -7.69 -21.96
C PRO A 224 13.32 -8.35 -20.77
N ASN A 225 13.81 -9.51 -20.36
CA ASN A 225 13.23 -10.30 -19.26
C ASN A 225 13.99 -10.16 -17.94
N TRP A 226 15.03 -9.32 -17.87
CA TRP A 226 15.86 -9.16 -16.71
C TRP A 226 15.77 -7.75 -16.14
N THR A 227 15.60 -7.66 -14.85
CA THR A 227 15.74 -6.40 -14.09
C THR A 227 16.80 -6.62 -13.03
N ALA A 228 17.73 -5.70 -12.90
CA ALA A 228 18.78 -5.73 -11.89
C ALA A 228 18.74 -4.46 -11.05
N SER A 229 19.12 -4.54 -9.80
CA SER A 229 19.25 -3.39 -8.91
C SER A 229 20.45 -3.53 -7.97
N ALA A 230 20.98 -2.38 -7.57
CA ALA A 230 21.96 -2.23 -6.53
C ALA A 230 21.56 -1.08 -5.60
N ALA A 231 21.71 -1.26 -4.30
CA ALA A 231 21.40 -0.26 -3.29
C ALA A 231 22.47 -0.28 -2.21
N LEU A 232 22.88 0.89 -1.76
CA LEU A 232 23.81 1.10 -0.67
C LEU A 232 23.12 1.95 0.39
N LEU A 233 23.26 1.60 1.66
CA LEU A 233 22.75 2.34 2.79
C LEU A 233 23.83 2.45 3.85
N SER A 234 24.14 3.66 4.25
CA SER A 234 25.03 3.97 5.36
C SER A 234 24.25 4.73 6.42
N ASN A 235 24.41 4.34 7.66
CA ASN A 235 23.87 5.08 8.81
C ASN A 235 24.99 5.17 9.85
N ASP A 236 25.26 6.39 10.33
CA ASP A 236 26.23 6.66 11.40
C ASP A 236 25.50 7.31 12.57
N GLY A 237 25.66 6.74 13.77
CA GLY A 237 25.02 7.24 14.98
C GLY A 237 23.81 6.44 15.46
N ARG A 238 23.07 7.01 16.42
CA ARG A 238 21.90 6.39 17.05
C ARG A 238 20.62 6.95 16.45
N ILE A 239 19.70 6.07 16.12
CA ILE A 239 18.31 6.47 15.97
C ILE A 239 17.71 6.65 17.37
N ALA A 240 16.91 7.68 17.56
CA ALA A 240 16.17 7.89 18.79
C ALA A 240 15.36 6.62 19.17
N ALA A 241 15.23 6.37 20.47
CA ALA A 241 14.41 5.26 20.96
C ALA A 241 13.00 5.36 20.40
N ASP A 242 12.41 4.21 20.06
CA ASP A 242 11.00 4.18 19.68
C ASP A 242 10.11 4.68 20.83
N SER A 243 8.82 4.87 20.54
CA SER A 243 7.84 5.31 21.54
C SER A 243 7.72 4.40 22.77
N ARG A 244 8.39 3.25 22.81
CA ARG A 244 8.46 2.31 23.92
C ARG A 244 9.78 2.41 24.72
N GLY A 245 10.68 3.33 24.36
CA GLY A 245 11.97 3.47 24.98
C GLY A 245 12.99 2.43 24.54
N VAL A 246 12.69 1.62 23.54
CA VAL A 246 13.62 0.63 22.98
C VAL A 246 14.56 1.36 22.03
N ALA A 247 15.84 1.43 22.39
CA ALA A 247 16.87 1.95 21.51
C ALA A 247 16.98 1.03 20.28
N LEU A 248 16.60 1.56 19.12
CA LEU A 248 16.84 0.89 17.85
C LEU A 248 18.35 0.91 17.62
N THR A 249 18.90 -0.22 17.32
CA THR A 249 20.32 -0.61 17.20
C THR A 249 21.33 0.55 17.20
N PRO A 250 22.18 0.67 18.23
CA PRO A 250 23.19 1.73 18.28
C PRO A 250 24.38 1.38 17.38
N GLY A 251 24.83 2.33 16.57
CA GLY A 251 26.12 2.27 15.93
C GLY A 251 26.10 2.46 14.42
N ALA A 252 27.28 2.67 13.86
CA ALA A 252 27.49 2.79 12.43
C ALA A 252 27.16 1.47 11.72
N THR A 253 26.37 1.55 10.66
CA THR A 253 26.06 0.42 9.79
C THR A 253 26.28 0.82 8.33
N GLN A 254 26.87 -0.07 7.55
CA GLN A 254 26.99 0.06 6.11
C GLN A 254 26.48 -1.23 5.48
N ALA A 255 25.60 -1.11 4.52
CA ALA A 255 24.98 -2.26 3.89
C ALA A 255 24.82 -2.07 2.39
N GLY A 256 25.00 -3.15 1.64
CA GLY A 256 24.78 -3.21 0.21
C GLY A 256 23.80 -4.33 -0.14
N HIS A 257 22.79 -4.02 -0.91
CA HIS A 257 21.81 -4.96 -1.45
C HIS A 257 21.90 -5.03 -2.96
N TRP A 258 21.99 -6.23 -3.48
CA TRP A 258 22.02 -6.55 -4.90
C TRP A 258 20.86 -7.47 -5.23
N ALA A 259 20.12 -7.16 -6.27
CA ALA A 259 19.03 -8.03 -6.71
C ALA A 259 18.99 -8.14 -8.23
N ALA A 260 18.59 -9.33 -8.69
CA ALA A 260 18.30 -9.57 -10.10
C ALA A 260 17.03 -10.39 -10.21
N ARG A 261 16.10 -9.97 -11.05
CA ARG A 261 14.84 -10.67 -11.35
C ARG A 261 14.79 -11.02 -12.83
N TRP A 262 14.56 -12.29 -13.09
CA TRP A 262 14.08 -12.76 -14.36
C TRP A 262 12.56 -12.87 -14.33
N SER A 263 11.88 -12.45 -15.39
CA SER A 263 10.43 -12.58 -15.50
C SER A 263 10.02 -12.88 -16.95
N SER A 264 9.09 -13.82 -17.13
CA SER A 264 8.53 -14.17 -18.43
C SER A 264 7.07 -14.56 -18.25
N GLY A 265 6.16 -13.74 -18.75
CA GLY A 265 4.73 -13.92 -18.53
C GLY A 265 4.38 -13.90 -17.04
N ALA A 266 3.84 -15.02 -16.53
CA ALA A 266 3.48 -15.17 -15.12
C ALA A 266 4.59 -15.80 -14.26
N ASP A 267 5.72 -16.14 -14.85
CA ASP A 267 6.85 -16.76 -14.17
C ASP A 267 7.90 -15.71 -13.79
N SER A 268 8.46 -15.82 -12.60
CA SER A 268 9.56 -14.97 -12.17
C SER A 268 10.47 -15.67 -11.18
N VAL A 269 11.75 -15.34 -11.23
CA VAL A 269 12.75 -15.74 -10.25
C VAL A 269 13.56 -14.50 -9.86
N GLN A 270 13.63 -14.22 -8.56
CA GLN A 270 14.41 -13.11 -8.02
C GLN A 270 15.52 -13.61 -7.11
N PHE A 271 16.72 -13.17 -7.37
CA PHE A 271 17.91 -13.41 -6.57
C PHE A 271 18.23 -12.15 -5.78
N ASN A 272 18.57 -12.31 -4.50
CA ASN A 272 18.92 -11.21 -3.61
C ASN A 272 20.17 -11.56 -2.82
N LEU A 273 21.04 -10.59 -2.65
CA LEU A 273 22.25 -10.67 -1.84
C LEU A 273 22.34 -9.39 -0.99
N LEU A 274 22.55 -9.54 0.29
CA LEU A 274 22.76 -8.46 1.24
C LEU A 274 24.11 -8.67 1.95
N ASN A 275 24.96 -7.66 1.94
CA ASN A 275 26.17 -7.62 2.72
C ASN A 275 26.11 -6.42 3.65
N SER A 276 26.50 -6.61 4.89
CA SER A 276 26.48 -5.54 5.89
C SER A 276 27.72 -5.57 6.76
N HIS A 277 28.10 -4.38 7.20
CA HIS A 277 29.12 -4.15 8.22
C HIS A 277 28.50 -3.33 9.33
N SER A 278 28.64 -3.79 10.56
CA SER A 278 28.13 -3.12 11.76
C SER A 278 29.15 -3.25 12.90
N ARG A 279 28.82 -2.71 14.07
CA ARG A 279 29.64 -2.89 15.28
C ARG A 279 29.85 -4.36 15.64
N ASP A 280 28.90 -5.23 15.30
CA ASP A 280 28.94 -6.66 15.59
C ASP A 280 29.74 -7.47 14.55
N GLY A 281 30.31 -6.78 13.55
CA GLY A 281 31.14 -7.37 12.50
C GLY A 281 30.50 -7.36 11.12
N ASN A 282 31.04 -8.19 10.23
CA ASN A 282 30.54 -8.41 8.88
C ASN A 282 29.51 -9.54 8.89
N ALA A 283 28.42 -9.34 8.19
CA ALA A 283 27.41 -10.35 7.99
C ALA A 283 26.84 -10.29 6.56
N SER A 284 26.40 -11.43 6.05
CA SER A 284 25.84 -11.56 4.72
C SER A 284 24.53 -12.33 4.73
N GLY A 285 23.72 -12.12 3.71
CA GLY A 285 22.50 -12.86 3.52
C GLY A 285 22.17 -12.99 2.05
N GLY A 286 21.64 -14.16 1.68
CA GLY A 286 21.17 -14.39 0.32
C GLY A 286 19.84 -15.13 0.32
N TRP A 287 18.97 -14.78 -0.63
CA TRP A 287 17.71 -15.48 -0.82
C TRP A 287 17.26 -15.46 -2.27
N ILE A 288 16.51 -16.48 -2.62
CA ILE A 288 15.94 -16.69 -3.95
C ILE A 288 14.46 -16.91 -3.78
N ASP A 289 13.65 -16.14 -4.50
CA ASP A 289 12.21 -16.28 -4.57
C ASP A 289 11.80 -16.61 -6.01
N ALA A 290 10.96 -17.62 -6.17
CA ALA A 290 10.42 -18.04 -7.47
C ALA A 290 8.90 -18.07 -7.42
N SER A 291 8.24 -17.55 -8.44
CA SER A 291 6.79 -17.65 -8.65
C SER A 291 6.52 -18.16 -10.04
N ALA A 292 5.62 -19.13 -10.16
CA ALA A 292 5.23 -19.69 -11.45
C ALA A 292 3.73 -20.00 -11.47
N ARG A 293 3.12 -19.82 -12.65
CA ARG A 293 1.73 -20.21 -12.87
C ARG A 293 1.64 -21.36 -13.88
N ARG A 294 1.06 -22.47 -13.46
CA ARG A 294 0.85 -23.65 -14.28
C ARG A 294 -0.65 -23.97 -14.33
N GLY A 295 -1.28 -23.54 -15.40
CA GLY A 295 -2.74 -23.65 -15.53
C GLY A 295 -3.45 -22.87 -14.41
N ARG A 296 -4.16 -23.57 -13.55
CA ARG A 296 -4.93 -23.01 -12.42
C ARG A 296 -4.15 -22.92 -11.11
N PHE A 297 -2.92 -23.43 -11.10
CA PHE A 297 -2.07 -23.48 -9.93
C PHE A 297 -1.05 -22.34 -9.97
N ARG A 298 -0.89 -21.69 -8.81
CA ARG A 298 0.20 -20.76 -8.53
C ARG A 298 1.16 -21.41 -7.56
N HIS A 299 2.42 -21.42 -7.93
CA HIS A 299 3.53 -21.94 -7.15
C HIS A 299 4.43 -20.79 -6.74
N ASP A 300 4.66 -20.64 -5.44
CA ASP A 300 5.65 -19.71 -4.91
C ASP A 300 6.62 -20.50 -4.03
N ALA A 301 7.91 -20.39 -4.28
CA ALA A 301 8.96 -21.12 -3.56
C ALA A 301 10.17 -20.23 -3.32
N GLY A 302 10.91 -20.49 -2.27
CA GLY A 302 12.16 -19.80 -2.03
C GLY A 302 13.04 -20.50 -1.03
N VAL A 303 14.33 -20.12 -1.07
CA VAL A 303 15.36 -20.57 -0.16
C VAL A 303 16.15 -19.37 0.33
N PHE A 304 16.66 -19.42 1.56
CA PHE A 304 17.35 -18.31 2.17
C PHE A 304 18.40 -18.75 3.19
N SER A 305 19.42 -17.91 3.33
CA SER A 305 20.41 -17.99 4.41
C SER A 305 20.82 -16.58 4.81
N LEU A 306 20.58 -16.20 6.05
CA LEU A 306 20.74 -14.85 6.59
C LEU A 306 21.59 -14.95 7.86
N ASP A 307 22.81 -14.44 7.80
CA ASP A 307 23.76 -14.55 8.92
C ASP A 307 23.26 -13.81 10.18
N PRO A 308 23.68 -14.24 11.38
CA PRO A 308 23.51 -13.47 12.60
C PRO A 308 24.21 -12.12 12.50
N GLY A 309 23.63 -11.07 13.08
CA GLY A 309 24.20 -9.72 13.05
C GLY A 309 24.04 -8.96 11.75
N MET A 310 23.30 -9.50 10.78
CA MET A 310 22.99 -8.81 9.54
C MET A 310 22.21 -7.52 9.82
N ALA A 311 22.59 -6.42 9.18
CA ALA A 311 22.02 -5.09 9.39
C ALA A 311 21.62 -4.42 8.06
N TRP A 312 20.60 -3.57 8.14
CA TRP A 312 20.19 -2.67 7.05
C TRP A 312 19.82 -1.30 7.65
N GLY A 313 20.75 -0.36 7.60
CA GLY A 313 20.65 0.87 8.39
C GLY A 313 20.61 0.56 9.90
N ALA A 314 19.85 1.34 10.64
CA ALA A 314 19.66 1.14 12.07
C ALA A 314 18.35 0.42 12.42
N LEU A 315 17.71 -0.19 11.44
CA LEU A 315 16.41 -0.86 11.59
C LEU A 315 16.60 -2.38 11.71
N PRO A 316 15.76 -3.07 12.51
CA PRO A 316 15.82 -4.51 12.61
C PRO A 316 15.44 -5.17 11.28
N VAL A 317 16.23 -6.13 10.85
CA VAL A 317 15.97 -7.00 9.70
C VAL A 317 15.94 -8.45 10.14
N ASN A 318 15.31 -9.30 9.33
CA ASN A 318 15.38 -10.73 9.56
C ASN A 318 16.84 -11.19 9.44
N GLN A 319 17.31 -11.94 10.42
CA GLN A 319 18.67 -12.43 10.51
C GLN A 319 18.69 -13.77 11.26
N ASP A 320 19.86 -14.40 11.32
CA ASP A 320 20.06 -15.65 12.05
C ASP A 320 19.09 -16.76 11.63
N ALA A 321 18.88 -16.89 10.32
CA ALA A 321 17.92 -17.86 9.80
C ALA A 321 18.37 -18.44 8.45
N ARG A 322 18.22 -19.74 8.28
CA ARG A 322 18.35 -20.43 6.99
C ARG A 322 17.16 -21.35 6.78
N GLY A 323 16.79 -21.57 5.55
CA GLY A 323 15.65 -22.45 5.28
C GLY A 323 15.07 -22.28 3.90
N GLY A 324 13.83 -22.72 3.78
CA GLY A 324 13.07 -22.63 2.55
C GLY A 324 11.58 -22.64 2.80
N TYR A 325 10.84 -22.28 1.78
CA TYR A 325 9.38 -22.30 1.80
C TYR A 325 8.81 -22.72 0.46
N TYR A 326 7.61 -23.25 0.51
CA TYR A 326 6.81 -23.53 -0.67
C TYR A 326 5.34 -23.18 -0.41
N ARG A 327 4.70 -22.54 -1.37
CA ARG A 327 3.28 -22.18 -1.36
C ARG A 327 2.63 -22.67 -2.63
N LEU A 328 1.47 -23.25 -2.50
CA LEU A 328 0.64 -23.71 -3.60
C LEU A 328 -0.74 -23.07 -3.47
N GLY A 329 -1.16 -22.34 -4.48
CA GLY A 329 -2.47 -21.71 -4.55
C GLY A 329 -3.27 -22.26 -5.73
N TYR A 330 -4.58 -22.35 -5.56
CA TYR A 330 -5.53 -22.76 -6.58
C TYR A 330 -6.78 -21.90 -6.49
N GLN A 331 -7.21 -21.34 -7.60
CA GLN A 331 -8.44 -20.59 -7.70
C GLN A 331 -9.11 -20.87 -9.04
N TYR A 332 -10.23 -21.60 -8.98
CA TYR A 332 -11.05 -21.86 -10.15
C TYR A 332 -12.47 -22.28 -9.77
N GLY A 333 -13.44 -21.74 -10.50
CA GLY A 333 -14.84 -22.00 -10.27
C GLY A 333 -15.25 -21.67 -8.83
N ARG A 334 -15.78 -22.64 -8.12
CA ARG A 334 -16.27 -22.50 -6.74
C ARG A 334 -15.20 -22.74 -5.66
N TRP A 335 -13.97 -23.11 -6.06
CA TRP A 335 -12.90 -23.45 -5.16
C TRP A 335 -11.81 -22.39 -5.08
N LEU A 336 -11.45 -22.08 -3.87
CA LEU A 336 -10.24 -21.33 -3.53
C LEU A 336 -9.51 -22.09 -2.43
N TRP A 337 -8.26 -22.51 -2.67
CA TRP A 337 -7.45 -23.08 -1.61
C TRP A 337 -5.98 -22.75 -1.78
N ASN A 338 -5.26 -22.77 -0.67
CA ASN A 338 -3.82 -22.64 -0.65
C ASN A 338 -3.24 -23.54 0.44
N ALA A 339 -1.99 -23.96 0.22
CA ALA A 339 -1.20 -24.71 1.17
C ALA A 339 0.22 -24.17 1.19
N GLY A 340 0.86 -24.24 2.34
CA GLY A 340 2.20 -23.73 2.52
C GLY A 340 3.02 -24.58 3.49
N LEU A 341 4.32 -24.67 3.23
CA LEU A 341 5.30 -25.30 4.09
C LEU A 341 6.51 -24.40 4.22
N ASP A 342 7.00 -24.23 5.44
CA ASP A 342 8.23 -23.52 5.76
C ASP A 342 9.12 -24.42 6.63
N GLU A 343 10.42 -24.38 6.37
CA GLU A 343 11.44 -24.90 7.26
C GLU A 343 12.41 -23.75 7.58
N ILE A 344 12.61 -23.48 8.86
CA ILE A 344 13.46 -22.41 9.35
C ILE A 344 14.40 -23.02 10.38
N ARG A 345 15.69 -22.71 10.28
CA ARG A 345 16.72 -23.08 11.23
C ARG A 345 17.54 -21.88 11.60
N SER A 346 17.79 -21.67 12.89
CA SER A 346 18.75 -20.69 13.37
C SER A 346 20.16 -21.10 12.98
N ILE A 347 20.98 -20.17 12.52
CA ILE A 347 22.39 -20.41 12.22
C ILE A 347 23.21 -20.43 13.50
N SER A 348 22.91 -19.51 14.44
CA SER A 348 23.59 -19.42 15.74
C SER A 348 23.07 -20.43 16.79
N GLY A 349 21.94 -21.09 16.51
CA GLY A 349 21.24 -21.95 17.46
C GLY A 349 20.52 -21.20 18.60
N ARG A 350 20.41 -19.85 18.51
CA ARG A 350 19.73 -19.01 19.51
C ARG A 350 18.32 -18.59 19.07
N GLY A 351 18.05 -18.69 17.77
CA GLY A 351 16.78 -18.32 17.16
C GLY A 351 15.80 -19.49 17.10
N PHE A 352 14.78 -19.32 16.31
CA PHE A 352 13.74 -20.33 16.09
C PHE A 352 14.23 -21.41 15.12
N ASP A 353 14.14 -22.68 15.56
CA ASP A 353 14.31 -23.87 14.74
C ASP A 353 12.99 -24.60 14.64
N GLY A 354 12.54 -24.88 13.42
CA GLY A 354 11.30 -25.61 13.27
C GLY A 354 10.70 -25.60 11.88
N ARG A 355 9.53 -26.21 11.80
CA ARG A 355 8.71 -26.33 10.58
C ARG A 355 7.33 -25.76 10.82
N TYR A 356 6.81 -25.13 9.78
CA TYR A 356 5.50 -24.52 9.80
C TYR A 356 4.74 -24.91 8.54
N ALA A 357 3.53 -25.46 8.72
CA ALA A 357 2.64 -25.82 7.63
C ALA A 357 1.31 -25.08 7.78
N THR A 358 0.77 -24.59 6.67
CA THR A 358 -0.55 -23.95 6.61
C THR A 358 -1.38 -24.53 5.50
N ALA A 359 -2.68 -24.60 5.69
CA ALA A 359 -3.62 -24.93 4.64
C ALA A 359 -4.91 -24.11 4.83
N PHE A 360 -5.50 -23.70 3.74
CA PHE A 360 -6.79 -23.01 3.68
C PHE A 360 -7.58 -23.55 2.50
N ALA A 361 -8.86 -23.80 2.68
CA ALA A 361 -9.77 -24.16 1.61
C ALA A 361 -11.12 -23.48 1.82
N ARG A 362 -11.69 -22.94 0.74
CA ARG A 362 -13.05 -22.38 0.70
C ARG A 362 -13.77 -22.93 -0.52
N TYR A 363 -15.01 -23.32 -0.33
CA TYR A 363 -15.92 -23.73 -1.36
C TYR A 363 -17.19 -22.87 -1.37
N GLN A 364 -17.54 -22.32 -2.51
CA GLN A 364 -18.77 -21.57 -2.71
C GLN A 364 -19.85 -22.52 -3.24
N ALA A 365 -20.68 -23.07 -2.35
CA ALA A 365 -21.68 -24.06 -2.71
C ALA A 365 -22.81 -23.49 -3.57
N SER A 366 -23.20 -22.23 -3.27
CA SER A 366 -24.20 -21.48 -4.05
C SER A 366 -23.90 -19.98 -3.94
N THR A 367 -24.70 -19.12 -4.57
CA THR A 367 -24.60 -17.66 -4.41
C THR A 367 -24.87 -17.21 -2.96
N ARG A 368 -25.53 -18.06 -2.17
CA ARG A 368 -25.91 -17.77 -0.77
C ARG A 368 -25.06 -18.48 0.27
N LEU A 369 -24.46 -19.64 -0.06
CA LEU A 369 -23.72 -20.48 0.90
C LEU A 369 -22.28 -20.71 0.47
N GLY A 370 -21.35 -20.32 1.33
CA GLY A 370 -19.95 -20.67 1.25
C GLY A 370 -19.46 -21.25 2.57
N TYR A 371 -18.52 -22.17 2.53
CA TYR A 371 -17.89 -22.71 3.72
C TYR A 371 -16.41 -23.02 3.47
N GLY A 372 -15.65 -23.11 4.53
CA GLY A 372 -14.23 -23.37 4.41
C GLY A 372 -13.59 -23.74 5.72
N ALA A 373 -12.34 -24.09 5.63
CA ALA A 373 -11.50 -24.40 6.77
C ALA A 373 -10.07 -23.90 6.56
N SER A 374 -9.41 -23.60 7.67
CA SER A 374 -7.96 -23.38 7.69
C SER A 374 -7.31 -24.22 8.78
N ALA A 375 -6.05 -24.57 8.57
CA ALA A 375 -5.23 -25.26 9.56
C ALA A 375 -3.81 -24.72 9.54
N SER A 376 -3.19 -24.64 10.70
CA SER A 376 -1.77 -24.37 10.86
C SER A 376 -1.14 -25.39 11.80
N LEU A 377 0.08 -25.78 11.49
CA LEU A 377 0.89 -26.69 12.29
C LEU A 377 2.27 -26.09 12.44
N ARG A 378 2.77 -26.04 13.65
CA ARG A 378 4.11 -25.59 13.97
C ARG A 378 4.81 -26.66 14.81
N HIS A 379 5.96 -27.09 14.34
CA HIS A 379 6.89 -27.89 15.11
C HIS A 379 8.09 -27.02 15.44
N ALA A 380 8.41 -26.87 16.72
CA ALA A 380 9.61 -26.14 17.17
C ALA A 380 10.53 -27.13 17.87
N ASP A 381 11.80 -27.16 17.44
CA ASP A 381 12.81 -27.99 18.09
C ASP A 381 13.05 -27.43 19.50
N GLY A 382 12.75 -28.23 20.53
CA GLY A 382 12.81 -27.79 21.94
C GLY A 382 11.57 -27.09 22.52
N GLY A 383 10.59 -26.67 21.69
CA GLY A 383 9.36 -25.97 22.13
C GLY A 383 8.06 -26.78 22.01
N GLY A 384 8.12 -27.95 21.38
CA GLY A 384 6.95 -28.80 21.14
C GLY A 384 6.08 -28.40 19.96
N ASP A 385 5.03 -29.16 19.78
CA ASP A 385 4.09 -29.00 18.66
C ASP A 385 2.95 -28.04 19.02
N ALA A 386 2.61 -27.17 18.10
CA ALA A 386 1.40 -26.34 18.19
C ALA A 386 0.57 -26.52 16.90
N TYR A 387 -0.75 -26.48 17.06
CA TYR A 387 -1.65 -26.49 15.92
C TYR A 387 -2.84 -25.56 16.12
N SER A 388 -3.40 -25.08 15.03
CA SER A 388 -4.72 -24.45 15.02
C SER A 388 -5.55 -24.97 13.86
N VAL A 389 -6.84 -25.09 14.07
CA VAL A 389 -7.82 -25.44 13.04
C VAL A 389 -9.01 -24.51 13.20
N GLN A 390 -9.48 -23.96 12.10
CA GLN A 390 -10.65 -23.10 12.00
C GLN A 390 -11.59 -23.68 10.95
N GLY A 391 -12.87 -23.77 11.26
CA GLY A 391 -13.93 -24.03 10.31
C GLY A 391 -14.89 -22.84 10.26
N PHE A 392 -15.41 -22.49 9.10
CA PHE A 392 -16.40 -21.43 8.96
C PHE A 392 -17.42 -21.72 7.88
N ALA A 393 -18.62 -21.12 8.03
CA ALA A 393 -19.66 -21.10 7.03
C ALA A 393 -20.27 -19.72 6.93
N ASP A 394 -20.38 -19.21 5.71
CA ASP A 394 -21.01 -17.94 5.37
C ASP A 394 -22.35 -18.21 4.70
N TYR A 395 -23.42 -17.66 5.21
CA TYR A 395 -24.75 -17.79 4.63
C TYR A 395 -25.41 -16.42 4.42
N ARG A 396 -25.86 -16.17 3.21
CA ARG A 396 -26.62 -14.95 2.84
C ARG A 396 -28.11 -15.29 2.75
N SER A 397 -28.90 -14.64 3.56
CA SER A 397 -30.36 -14.74 3.60
C SER A 397 -30.98 -13.36 3.45
N ASP A 398 -32.31 -13.32 3.46
CA ASP A 398 -33.06 -12.04 3.48
C ASP A 398 -32.88 -11.27 4.80
N TRP A 399 -32.36 -11.92 5.84
CA TRP A 399 -31.97 -11.35 7.14
C TRP A 399 -30.53 -10.78 7.14
N GLY A 400 -29.84 -10.85 5.99
CA GLY A 400 -28.49 -10.40 5.83
C GLY A 400 -27.49 -11.55 5.72
N GLN A 401 -26.25 -11.30 6.17
CA GLN A 401 -25.17 -12.27 6.09
C GLN A 401 -24.83 -12.82 7.48
N THR A 402 -24.91 -14.14 7.61
CA THR A 402 -24.54 -14.87 8.83
C THR A 402 -23.22 -15.58 8.59
N ARG A 403 -22.28 -15.46 9.51
CA ARG A 403 -21.06 -16.27 9.56
C ARG A 403 -21.01 -17.07 10.85
N LEU A 404 -20.81 -18.35 10.72
CA LEU A 404 -20.50 -19.28 11.81
C LEU A 404 -19.02 -19.62 11.77
N GLN A 405 -18.36 -19.64 12.90
CA GLN A 405 -16.93 -19.97 12.97
C GLN A 405 -16.66 -20.81 14.24
N LEU A 406 -15.83 -21.82 14.06
CA LEU A 406 -15.33 -22.67 15.15
C LEU A 406 -13.81 -22.76 15.03
N ASP A 407 -13.11 -22.39 16.08
CA ASP A 407 -11.66 -22.42 16.18
C ASP A 407 -11.22 -23.38 17.28
N ARG A 408 -10.12 -24.09 17.05
CA ARG A 408 -9.43 -24.89 18.05
C ARG A 408 -7.93 -24.74 17.89
N ALA A 409 -7.23 -24.52 18.99
CA ALA A 409 -5.79 -24.42 19.01
C ALA A 409 -5.18 -25.18 20.19
N ASP A 410 -3.95 -25.67 20.01
CA ASP A 410 -3.07 -26.22 21.04
C ASP A 410 -1.71 -25.55 20.84
N ALA A 411 -1.27 -24.77 21.81
CA ALA A 411 -0.02 -24.00 21.71
C ALA A 411 1.24 -24.84 22.06
N GLY A 412 1.07 -26.11 22.38
CA GLY A 412 2.16 -27.05 22.67
C GLY A 412 2.59 -27.10 24.15
N GLY A 413 2.64 -26.00 24.86
CA GLY A 413 3.06 -25.94 26.27
C GLY A 413 2.00 -26.42 27.30
N GLY A 414 0.90 -27.00 26.82
CA GLY A 414 -0.24 -27.44 27.65
C GLY A 414 -1.37 -26.41 27.65
N GLU A 415 -1.30 -25.40 26.82
CA GLU A 415 -2.39 -24.46 26.57
C GLU A 415 -3.24 -24.95 25.39
N ARG A 416 -4.55 -25.05 25.62
CA ARG A 416 -5.54 -25.45 24.62
C ARG A 416 -6.67 -24.46 24.62
N SER A 417 -7.13 -24.08 23.47
CA SER A 417 -8.29 -23.21 23.33
C SER A 417 -9.27 -23.73 22.29
N TRP A 418 -10.52 -23.41 22.51
CA TRP A 418 -11.53 -23.46 21.47
C TRP A 418 -12.42 -22.22 21.56
N GLN A 419 -12.96 -21.81 20.44
CA GLN A 419 -13.87 -20.69 20.34
C GLN A 419 -14.94 -21.00 19.30
N ALA A 420 -16.18 -20.65 19.62
CA ALA A 420 -17.27 -20.62 18.67
C ALA A 420 -17.81 -19.20 18.56
N SER A 421 -18.07 -18.74 17.34
CA SER A 421 -18.65 -17.41 17.12
C SER A 421 -19.72 -17.42 16.04
N VAL A 422 -20.64 -16.48 16.18
CA VAL A 422 -21.70 -16.17 15.22
C VAL A 422 -21.65 -14.68 14.96
N ASP A 423 -21.48 -14.32 13.71
CA ASP A 423 -21.54 -12.93 13.24
C ASP A 423 -22.76 -12.78 12.34
N GLN A 424 -23.60 -11.77 12.61
CA GLN A 424 -24.78 -11.45 11.84
C GLN A 424 -24.71 -10.01 11.35
N ALA A 425 -24.56 -9.81 10.06
CA ALA A 425 -24.72 -8.52 9.42
C ALA A 425 -26.19 -8.36 8.97
N LEU A 426 -26.81 -7.26 9.38
CA LEU A 426 -28.24 -6.99 9.08
C LEU A 426 -28.39 -6.29 7.72
N PRO A 427 -29.46 -6.59 6.97
CA PRO A 427 -29.73 -5.95 5.67
C PRO A 427 -30.31 -4.55 5.88
N LEU A 428 -29.46 -3.56 5.95
CA LEU A 428 -29.84 -2.16 6.08
C LEU A 428 -29.78 -1.43 4.71
N PRO A 429 -30.47 -0.30 4.55
CA PRO A 429 -30.35 0.53 3.37
C PRO A 429 -28.93 0.95 3.05
N GLU A 430 -28.67 1.33 1.79
CA GLU A 430 -27.36 1.81 1.33
C GLU A 430 -26.77 2.88 2.25
N GLY A 431 -25.48 2.76 2.56
CA GLY A 431 -24.74 3.67 3.45
C GLY A 431 -24.95 3.41 4.94
N GLN A 432 -25.70 2.35 5.29
CA GLN A 432 -25.87 1.91 6.69
C GLN A 432 -25.44 0.46 6.84
N HIS A 433 -24.82 0.13 7.96
CA HIS A 433 -24.46 -1.24 8.30
C HIS A 433 -24.61 -1.46 9.82
N LEU A 434 -25.00 -2.66 10.18
CA LEU A 434 -25.07 -3.09 11.56
C LEU A 434 -24.77 -4.57 11.63
N SER A 435 -23.82 -4.94 12.48
CA SER A 435 -23.40 -6.32 12.71
C SER A 435 -23.38 -6.63 14.19
N LEU A 436 -23.88 -7.79 14.54
CA LEU A 436 -23.82 -8.37 15.89
C LEU A 436 -22.90 -9.58 15.84
N SER A 437 -21.96 -9.66 16.77
CA SER A 437 -21.09 -10.81 16.95
C SER A 437 -21.25 -11.38 18.37
N LEU A 438 -21.45 -12.67 18.45
CA LEU A 438 -21.49 -13.43 19.69
C LEU A 438 -20.36 -14.44 19.66
N ALA A 439 -19.54 -14.49 20.69
CA ALA A 439 -18.48 -15.48 20.79
C ALA A 439 -18.39 -16.07 22.19
N TYR A 440 -18.09 -17.36 22.23
CA TYR A 440 -17.77 -18.10 23.45
C TYR A 440 -16.43 -18.81 23.25
N ALA A 441 -15.55 -18.72 24.24
CA ALA A 441 -14.23 -19.34 24.20
C ALA A 441 -13.89 -20.00 25.53
N GLU A 442 -13.12 -21.06 25.46
CA GLU A 442 -12.54 -21.76 26.62
C GLU A 442 -11.04 -21.93 26.41
N LEU A 443 -10.25 -21.50 27.38
CA LEU A 443 -8.80 -21.62 27.43
C LEU A 443 -8.42 -22.55 28.59
N GLY A 444 -7.89 -23.71 28.28
CA GLY A 444 -7.33 -24.65 29.23
C GLY A 444 -5.81 -24.45 29.36
N GLN A 445 -5.30 -24.37 30.56
CA GLN A 445 -3.88 -24.31 30.88
C GLN A 445 -3.49 -25.48 31.75
N ARG A 446 -2.30 -26.02 31.56
CA ARG A 446 -1.83 -27.20 32.29
C ARG A 446 -1.77 -26.89 33.80
N GLY A 447 -2.49 -27.69 34.62
CA GLY A 447 -2.51 -27.54 36.08
C GLY A 447 -3.43 -26.45 36.63
N LEU A 448 -4.18 -25.77 35.74
CA LEU A 448 -5.19 -24.79 36.15
C LEU A 448 -6.58 -25.20 35.63
N GLU A 449 -7.61 -24.70 36.31
CA GLU A 449 -8.95 -24.77 35.76
C GLU A 449 -9.08 -24.02 34.46
N ALA A 450 -10.02 -24.44 33.59
CA ALA A 450 -10.23 -23.77 32.31
C ALA A 450 -10.83 -22.36 32.53
N THR A 451 -10.28 -21.40 31.84
CA THR A 451 -10.84 -20.05 31.76
C THR A 451 -11.87 -20.02 30.63
N ARG A 452 -13.09 -19.61 30.98
CA ARG A 452 -14.21 -19.45 30.03
C ARG A 452 -14.50 -17.98 29.81
N SER A 453 -14.85 -17.62 28.58
CA SER A 453 -15.22 -16.24 28.25
C SER A 453 -16.36 -16.20 27.25
N ALA A 454 -17.29 -15.29 27.48
CA ALA A 454 -18.31 -14.93 26.50
C ALA A 454 -18.15 -13.46 26.11
N SER A 455 -18.32 -13.15 24.86
CA SER A 455 -18.29 -11.77 24.38
C SER A 455 -19.45 -11.48 23.43
N VAL A 456 -19.93 -10.25 23.53
CA VAL A 456 -20.93 -9.67 22.62
C VAL A 456 -20.30 -8.43 22.02
N SER A 457 -20.31 -8.34 20.70
CA SER A 457 -19.82 -7.15 19.99
C SER A 457 -20.90 -6.63 19.05
N LEU A 458 -21.05 -5.33 19.02
CA LEU A 458 -21.90 -4.59 18.10
C LEU A 458 -21.02 -3.67 17.28
N TYR A 459 -21.15 -3.72 15.97
CA TYR A 459 -20.46 -2.84 15.04
C TYR A 459 -21.47 -2.24 14.07
N GLY A 460 -21.43 -0.92 13.86
CA GLY A 460 -22.38 -0.28 12.98
C GLY A 460 -21.96 1.09 12.51
N GLY A 461 -22.56 1.49 11.39
CA GLY A 461 -22.47 2.82 10.81
C GLY A 461 -23.85 3.29 10.35
N LEU A 462 -24.18 4.51 10.71
CA LEU A 462 -25.45 5.15 10.40
C LEU A 462 -25.21 6.47 9.69
N ARG A 463 -25.88 6.67 8.58
CA ARG A 463 -25.91 7.95 7.89
C ARG A 463 -26.97 8.84 8.52
N LEU A 464 -26.56 9.94 9.14
CA LEU A 464 -27.42 10.92 9.77
C LEU A 464 -27.69 12.08 8.79
N GLY A 465 -28.79 11.98 8.04
CA GLY A 465 -29.10 12.89 6.96
C GLY A 465 -28.10 12.75 5.79
N GLN A 466 -27.83 13.86 5.08
CA GLN A 466 -26.94 13.84 3.90
C GLN A 466 -25.48 14.15 4.21
N ARG A 467 -25.19 14.69 5.39
CA ARG A 467 -23.88 15.29 5.71
C ARG A 467 -23.11 14.60 6.82
N TRP A 468 -23.74 13.76 7.62
CA TRP A 468 -23.12 13.19 8.81
C TRP A 468 -23.13 11.67 8.78
N ASN A 469 -22.05 11.07 9.23
CA ASN A 469 -21.92 9.65 9.46
C ASN A 469 -21.53 9.40 10.91
N LEU A 470 -22.24 8.46 11.53
CA LEU A 470 -21.94 7.97 12.87
C LEU A 470 -21.50 6.52 12.74
N ASP A 471 -20.28 6.22 13.15
CA ASP A 471 -19.72 4.87 13.19
C ASP A 471 -19.40 4.49 14.61
N GLY A 472 -19.55 3.22 14.94
CA GLY A 472 -19.24 2.78 16.29
C GLY A 472 -19.12 1.30 16.43
N ASN A 473 -18.39 0.91 17.46
CA ASN A 473 -18.37 -0.46 17.94
C ASN A 473 -18.38 -0.49 19.46
N ALA A 474 -19.04 -1.49 19.99
CA ALA A 474 -19.07 -1.79 21.41
C ALA A 474 -18.83 -3.28 21.61
N ARG A 475 -17.99 -3.64 22.58
CA ARG A 475 -17.72 -5.03 22.95
C ARG A 475 -17.85 -5.17 24.47
N TRP A 476 -18.53 -6.22 24.89
CA TRP A 476 -18.52 -6.70 26.27
C TRP A 476 -17.91 -8.07 26.33
N THR A 477 -17.07 -8.27 27.32
CA THR A 477 -16.47 -9.58 27.60
C THR A 477 -16.71 -9.91 29.07
N ARG A 478 -17.16 -11.12 29.31
CA ARG A 478 -17.31 -11.68 30.65
C ARG A 478 -16.58 -13.01 30.70
N GLY A 479 -15.53 -13.05 31.49
CA GLY A 479 -14.74 -14.25 31.72
C GLY A 479 -14.87 -14.77 33.13
N ASP A 480 -14.61 -16.06 33.29
CA ASP A 480 -14.48 -16.74 34.57
C ASP A 480 -13.33 -17.77 34.49
N GLY A 481 -12.64 -17.99 35.63
CA GLY A 481 -11.44 -18.83 35.66
C GLY A 481 -10.15 -18.08 36.00
N PRO A 482 -9.01 -18.78 36.06
CA PRO A 482 -7.74 -18.23 36.57
C PRO A 482 -7.18 -17.04 35.80
N SER A 483 -7.35 -17.02 34.46
CA SER A 483 -6.86 -15.95 33.57
C SER A 483 -8.02 -15.13 33.00
N ALA A 484 -9.15 -15.05 33.69
CA ALA A 484 -10.35 -14.44 33.17
C ALA A 484 -10.22 -12.92 33.05
N THR A 485 -10.79 -12.40 31.97
CA THR A 485 -10.96 -10.96 31.74
C THR A 485 -12.43 -10.60 31.73
N ARG A 486 -12.76 -9.43 32.28
CA ARG A 486 -14.11 -8.85 32.28
C ARG A 486 -13.96 -7.38 31.87
N GLY A 487 -14.76 -6.93 30.93
CA GLY A 487 -14.64 -5.54 30.50
C GLY A 487 -15.60 -5.12 29.43
N SER A 488 -15.46 -3.86 29.06
CA SER A 488 -16.16 -3.28 27.92
C SER A 488 -15.29 -2.28 27.20
N ASP A 489 -15.32 -2.34 25.88
CA ASP A 489 -14.67 -1.41 24.97
C ASP A 489 -15.75 -0.74 24.11
N ILE A 490 -15.72 0.57 24.02
CA ILE A 490 -16.65 1.36 23.23
C ILE A 490 -15.84 2.35 22.42
N ASN A 491 -16.12 2.39 21.13
CA ASN A 491 -15.57 3.38 20.21
C ASN A 491 -16.72 3.98 19.39
N LEU A 492 -16.80 5.30 19.36
CA LEU A 492 -17.80 6.05 18.62
C LEU A 492 -17.10 7.12 17.78
N GLY A 493 -17.42 7.20 16.50
CA GLY A 493 -16.93 8.19 15.58
C GLY A 493 -18.08 8.95 14.93
N LEU A 494 -18.02 10.26 14.93
CA LEU A 494 -18.93 11.14 14.20
C LEU A 494 -18.11 11.92 13.18
N SER A 495 -18.49 11.88 11.93
CA SER A 495 -17.85 12.67 10.89
C SER A 495 -18.88 13.32 9.96
N GLY A 496 -18.57 14.51 9.48
CA GLY A 496 -19.48 15.17 8.56
C GLY A 496 -18.99 16.49 8.03
N ALA A 497 -19.70 16.99 7.02
CA ALA A 497 -19.47 18.28 6.40
C ALA A 497 -20.21 19.38 7.17
N LEU A 498 -19.47 20.39 7.65
CA LEU A 498 -20.03 21.58 8.32
C LEU A 498 -20.51 22.60 7.30
N ALA A 499 -19.63 22.95 6.38
CA ALA A 499 -19.86 23.92 5.33
C ALA A 499 -18.99 23.58 4.11
N ARG A 500 -19.01 24.40 3.06
CA ARG A 500 -18.18 24.22 1.88
C ARG A 500 -16.69 24.08 2.25
N GLY A 501 -16.09 22.94 1.92
CA GLY A 501 -14.70 22.60 2.20
C GLY A 501 -14.38 22.27 3.67
N TRP A 502 -15.30 22.47 4.62
CA TRP A 502 -15.08 22.18 6.03
C TRP A 502 -15.65 20.85 6.45
N THR A 503 -14.85 20.02 7.07
CA THR A 503 -15.25 18.75 7.67
C THR A 503 -14.88 18.71 9.16
N LEU A 504 -15.76 18.12 9.95
CA LEU A 504 -15.51 17.85 11.36
C LEU A 504 -15.55 16.35 11.59
N SER A 505 -14.57 15.82 12.33
CA SER A 505 -14.62 14.47 12.85
C SER A 505 -14.34 14.47 14.34
N ALA A 506 -15.11 13.70 15.09
CA ALA A 506 -14.93 13.46 16.51
C ALA A 506 -14.94 11.96 16.78
N ALA A 507 -14.02 11.47 17.60
CA ALA A 507 -14.01 10.08 18.02
C ALA A 507 -13.84 9.99 19.53
N LEU A 508 -14.58 9.08 20.12
CA LEU A 508 -14.53 8.78 21.55
C LEU A 508 -14.22 7.30 21.72
N TYR A 509 -13.20 7.00 22.49
CA TYR A 509 -12.85 5.64 22.87
C TYR A 509 -12.88 5.51 24.39
N GLN A 510 -13.43 4.43 24.89
CA GLN A 510 -13.37 4.07 26.30
C GLN A 510 -13.17 2.57 26.46
N SER A 511 -12.14 2.19 27.20
CA SER A 511 -11.94 0.82 27.67
C SER A 511 -11.92 0.80 29.20
N ARG A 512 -12.58 -0.20 29.76
CA ARG A 512 -12.54 -0.49 31.17
C ARG A 512 -12.66 -1.98 31.39
N GLY A 513 -11.89 -2.49 32.34
CA GLY A 513 -11.93 -3.92 32.59
C GLY A 513 -11.30 -4.31 33.91
N SER A 514 -11.30 -5.59 34.13
CA SER A 514 -10.56 -6.24 35.19
C SER A 514 -10.02 -7.58 34.67
N GLN A 515 -8.91 -7.99 35.21
CA GLN A 515 -8.24 -9.22 34.84
C GLN A 515 -7.91 -10.01 36.11
N ARG A 516 -8.04 -11.32 36.07
CA ARG A 516 -7.53 -12.25 37.09
C ARG A 516 -6.18 -12.78 36.66
N SER A 517 -5.19 -12.80 37.52
CA SER A 517 -3.91 -13.44 37.28
C SER A 517 -4.00 -14.93 37.67
N PRO A 518 -3.39 -15.84 36.90
CA PRO A 518 -3.27 -17.24 37.28
C PRO A 518 -2.34 -17.44 38.50
N PHE A 519 -1.53 -16.41 38.83
CA PHE A 519 -0.63 -16.45 39.97
C PHE A 519 -1.30 -15.82 41.16
N LEU A 520 -1.34 -16.56 42.28
CA LEU A 520 -1.83 -16.04 43.58
C LEU A 520 -0.87 -14.96 44.08
N LEU A 521 -1.41 -13.76 44.28
CA LEU A 521 -0.67 -12.66 44.90
C LEU A 521 -0.59 -12.83 46.43
N ASP A 522 -1.60 -13.49 47.01
CA ASP A 522 -1.64 -13.87 48.41
C ASP A 522 -1.65 -15.40 48.52
N PRO A 523 -0.62 -16.03 49.10
CA PRO A 523 -0.54 -17.48 49.26
C PRO A 523 -1.68 -18.08 50.10
N LEU A 524 -2.39 -17.26 50.89
CA LEU A 524 -3.51 -17.68 51.73
C LEU A 524 -4.86 -17.53 51.02
N ALA A 525 -4.91 -16.89 49.88
CA ALA A 525 -6.13 -16.73 49.10
C ALA A 525 -6.46 -18.02 48.32
N LEU A 526 -7.71 -18.45 48.37
CA LEU A 526 -8.20 -19.59 47.58
C LEU A 526 -8.19 -19.28 46.08
N ASP A 527 -8.43 -18.01 45.73
CA ASP A 527 -8.48 -17.52 44.32
C ASP A 527 -7.81 -16.16 44.23
N SER A 528 -7.12 -15.89 43.12
CA SER A 528 -6.62 -14.57 42.82
C SER A 528 -7.80 -13.60 42.53
N PRO A 529 -7.87 -12.44 43.19
CA PRO A 529 -8.94 -11.49 42.95
C PRO A 529 -8.83 -10.86 41.57
N PHE A 530 -9.97 -10.39 41.04
CA PHE A 530 -9.96 -9.56 39.84
C PHE A 530 -9.31 -8.21 40.15
N GLN A 531 -8.20 -7.93 39.46
CA GLN A 531 -7.53 -6.63 39.50
C GLN A 531 -8.14 -5.71 38.46
N ARG A 532 -8.47 -4.49 38.85
CA ARG A 532 -8.96 -3.48 37.91
C ARG A 532 -7.83 -3.06 37.00
N LEU A 533 -8.06 -3.14 35.70
CA LEU A 533 -7.19 -2.54 34.71
C LEU A 533 -7.35 -1.02 34.72
N PRO A 534 -6.29 -0.26 34.45
CA PRO A 534 -6.40 1.18 34.27
C PRO A 534 -7.50 1.50 33.26
N ARG A 535 -8.39 2.40 33.60
CA ARG A 535 -9.43 2.86 32.69
C ARG A 535 -8.75 3.69 31.59
N GLU A 536 -9.01 3.36 30.34
CA GLU A 536 -8.53 4.12 29.21
C GLU A 536 -9.68 4.91 28.57
N ARG A 537 -9.42 6.17 28.26
CA ARG A 537 -10.33 7.05 27.55
C ARG A 537 -9.52 7.87 26.56
N SER A 538 -10.06 8.00 25.35
CA SER A 538 -9.51 8.90 24.34
C SER A 538 -10.63 9.72 23.73
N ALA A 539 -10.40 11.00 23.59
CA ALA A 539 -11.25 11.91 22.84
C ALA A 539 -10.40 12.55 21.74
N LEU A 540 -10.85 12.43 20.52
CA LEU A 540 -10.19 12.96 19.33
C LEU A 540 -11.15 13.92 18.63
N LEU A 541 -10.65 15.08 18.22
CA LEU A 541 -11.40 16.06 17.45
C LEU A 541 -10.51 16.57 16.33
N THR A 542 -11.02 16.55 15.10
CA THR A 542 -10.34 17.07 13.92
C THR A 542 -11.26 18.00 13.17
N LEU A 543 -10.85 19.23 12.97
CA LEU A 543 -11.46 20.18 12.06
C LEU A 543 -10.55 20.35 10.85
N ARG A 544 -11.09 20.14 9.65
CA ARG A 544 -10.32 20.18 8.42
C ARG A 544 -11.00 21.03 7.37
N TYR A 545 -10.20 21.82 6.70
CA TYR A 545 -10.57 22.57 5.51
C TYR A 545 -9.84 22.01 4.31
N ASP A 546 -10.55 21.66 3.25
CA ASP A 546 -10.03 21.22 1.96
C ASP A 546 -10.53 22.18 0.88
N TRP A 547 -9.61 22.74 0.12
CA TRP A 547 -9.88 23.55 -1.06
C TRP A 547 -9.15 22.99 -2.26
N GLN A 548 -9.81 22.97 -3.41
CA GLN A 548 -9.26 22.50 -4.68
C GLN A 548 -9.70 23.42 -5.80
N ALA A 549 -8.81 23.65 -6.78
CA ALA A 549 -9.09 24.44 -7.96
C ALA A 549 -8.25 23.96 -9.14
N GLY A 550 -8.63 24.40 -10.36
CA GLY A 550 -7.95 24.07 -11.60
C GLY A 550 -8.30 22.71 -12.18
N ARG A 551 -8.03 22.56 -13.45
CA ARG A 551 -8.25 21.30 -14.20
C ARG A 551 -6.93 20.78 -14.77
N PRO A 552 -6.73 19.44 -14.84
CA PRO A 552 -5.64 18.85 -15.59
C PRO A 552 -5.69 19.33 -17.05
N GLN A 553 -4.61 19.88 -17.54
CA GLN A 553 -4.55 20.30 -18.93
C GLN A 553 -4.17 19.11 -19.83
N ALA A 554 -4.89 18.97 -20.94
CA ALA A 554 -4.58 17.96 -21.92
C ALA A 554 -3.22 18.25 -22.60
N VAL A 555 -2.46 17.21 -22.85
CA VAL A 555 -1.25 17.22 -23.66
C VAL A 555 -1.57 16.50 -24.97
N LEU A 556 -1.31 17.14 -26.09
CA LEU A 556 -1.59 16.56 -27.40
C LEU A 556 -0.63 15.39 -27.65
N GLY A 557 -1.17 14.20 -27.94
CA GLY A 557 -0.38 13.01 -28.21
C GLY A 557 0.20 12.30 -26.98
N ALA A 558 -0.15 12.72 -25.74
CA ALA A 558 0.34 12.10 -24.53
C ALA A 558 -0.73 12.09 -23.42
N ALA A 559 -0.42 11.45 -22.29
CA ALA A 559 -1.26 11.49 -21.10
C ALA A 559 -1.38 12.92 -20.55
N PRO A 560 -2.48 13.26 -19.83
CA PRO A 560 -2.57 14.53 -19.13
C PRO A 560 -1.36 14.76 -18.24
N ASN A 561 -0.84 15.99 -18.24
CA ASN A 561 0.34 16.40 -17.48
C ASN A 561 1.66 15.70 -17.85
N ALA A 562 1.74 15.02 -19.00
CA ALA A 562 2.99 14.54 -19.53
C ALA A 562 3.93 15.70 -19.90
N ALA A 563 5.22 15.39 -20.05
CA ALA A 563 6.19 16.33 -20.60
C ALA A 563 5.72 16.85 -21.95
N SER A 564 5.79 18.14 -22.16
CA SER A 564 5.34 18.77 -23.40
C SER A 564 6.25 19.90 -23.85
N GLY A 565 6.23 20.16 -25.13
CA GLY A 565 6.74 21.34 -25.78
C GLY A 565 5.70 21.90 -26.74
N ASP A 566 6.06 22.93 -27.49
CA ASP A 566 5.19 23.54 -28.48
C ASP A 566 5.71 23.30 -29.87
N ILE A 567 4.82 23.26 -30.88
CA ILE A 567 5.18 23.34 -32.29
C ILE A 567 4.65 24.67 -32.81
N ALA A 568 5.52 25.47 -33.38
CA ALA A 568 5.15 26.69 -34.12
C ALA A 568 5.68 26.59 -35.54
N GLY A 569 4.85 26.88 -36.52
CA GLY A 569 5.26 26.79 -37.89
C GLY A 569 4.76 27.92 -38.76
N THR A 570 5.35 28.07 -39.92
CA THR A 570 4.93 29.01 -40.95
C THR A 570 4.82 28.29 -42.28
N LEU A 571 3.70 28.53 -42.94
CA LEU A 571 3.45 28.01 -44.31
C LEU A 571 3.48 29.18 -45.28
N TYR A 572 4.28 29.05 -46.36
CA TYR A 572 4.53 30.09 -47.32
C TYR A 572 4.47 29.56 -48.75
N LEU A 573 4.32 30.48 -49.69
CA LEU A 573 4.35 30.17 -51.13
C LEU A 573 5.79 30.29 -51.63
N ASP A 574 6.45 29.18 -51.85
CA ASP A 574 7.87 29.09 -52.31
C ASP A 574 7.93 29.46 -53.77
N GLU A 575 8.11 30.77 -54.05
CA GLU A 575 8.05 31.32 -55.42
C GLU A 575 9.28 31.00 -56.22
N ASN A 576 10.42 30.84 -55.59
CA ASN A 576 11.69 30.53 -56.24
C ASN A 576 12.02 29.03 -56.28
N GLY A 577 11.33 28.20 -55.52
CA GLY A 577 11.45 26.75 -55.47
C GLY A 577 12.72 26.26 -54.77
N ASP A 578 13.32 27.06 -53.87
CA ASP A 578 14.54 26.73 -53.14
C ASP A 578 14.30 26.03 -51.80
N GLY A 579 13.03 25.99 -51.32
CA GLY A 579 12.64 25.38 -50.05
C GLY A 579 13.03 26.21 -48.83
N VAL A 580 13.49 27.44 -48.99
CA VAL A 580 13.89 28.35 -47.92
C VAL A 580 13.05 29.61 -47.99
N ARG A 581 12.39 29.95 -46.90
CA ARG A 581 11.51 31.13 -46.86
C ARG A 581 12.28 32.43 -47.05
N ALA A 582 12.02 33.11 -48.14
CA ALA A 582 12.51 34.46 -48.38
C ALA A 582 11.53 35.52 -47.84
N ALA A 583 12.06 36.69 -47.44
CA ALA A 583 11.22 37.79 -46.91
C ALA A 583 10.20 38.33 -47.94
N SER A 584 10.43 38.13 -49.23
CA SER A 584 9.54 38.52 -50.32
C SER A 584 8.41 37.51 -50.59
N GLU A 585 8.50 36.31 -50.05
CA GLU A 585 7.54 35.25 -50.32
C GLU A 585 6.25 35.43 -49.49
N ARG A 586 5.15 35.18 -50.20
CA ARG A 586 3.82 35.40 -49.58
C ARG A 586 3.44 34.30 -48.65
N PRO A 587 2.81 34.63 -47.48
CA PRO A 587 2.28 33.64 -46.56
C PRO A 587 1.10 32.87 -47.19
N ALA A 588 0.97 31.59 -46.83
CA ALA A 588 -0.19 30.77 -47.18
C ALA A 588 -1.17 30.75 -46.03
N ALA A 589 -2.18 31.63 -46.10
CA ALA A 589 -3.19 31.78 -45.07
C ALA A 589 -4.34 30.76 -45.17
N ASN A 590 -4.97 30.44 -44.02
CA ASN A 590 -6.14 29.58 -43.87
C ASN A 590 -5.96 28.15 -44.39
N VAL A 591 -4.74 27.62 -44.41
CA VAL A 591 -4.42 26.25 -44.78
C VAL A 591 -4.50 25.35 -43.55
N THR A 592 -5.07 24.17 -43.70
CA THR A 592 -5.22 23.20 -42.59
C THR A 592 -3.93 22.42 -42.36
N VAL A 593 -3.45 22.40 -41.13
CA VAL A 593 -2.33 21.60 -40.65
C VAL A 593 -2.84 20.58 -39.65
N VAL A 594 -2.50 19.31 -39.84
CA VAL A 594 -2.95 18.20 -39.00
C VAL A 594 -1.76 17.57 -38.29
N LEU A 595 -1.85 17.48 -36.97
CA LEU A 595 -0.84 16.82 -36.14
C LEU A 595 -1.34 15.40 -35.81
N ASP A 596 -0.50 14.39 -36.09
CA ASP A 596 -0.75 12.96 -35.82
C ASP A 596 -2.08 12.43 -36.37
N GLY A 597 -2.58 13.04 -37.46
CA GLY A 597 -3.88 12.67 -38.03
C GLY A 597 -5.12 13.02 -37.19
N ARG A 598 -4.96 13.77 -36.10
CA ARG A 598 -6.03 13.99 -35.14
C ARG A 598 -6.28 15.45 -34.75
N TRP A 599 -5.23 16.21 -34.47
CA TRP A 599 -5.36 17.60 -34.02
C TRP A 599 -5.15 18.55 -35.18
N ILE A 600 -5.99 19.56 -35.29
CA ILE A 600 -6.08 20.45 -36.41
C ILE A 600 -5.76 21.87 -36.00
N ALA A 601 -4.88 22.54 -36.70
CA ALA A 601 -4.65 23.98 -36.66
C ALA A 601 -4.86 24.57 -38.05
N ARG A 602 -5.17 25.87 -38.12
CA ARG A 602 -5.20 26.60 -39.38
C ARG A 602 -4.20 27.73 -39.36
N THR A 603 -3.55 27.96 -40.49
CA THR A 603 -2.64 29.07 -40.65
C THR A 603 -3.38 30.41 -40.63
N ASP A 604 -2.82 31.38 -39.93
CA ASP A 604 -3.33 32.74 -39.83
C ASP A 604 -3.00 33.55 -41.14
N SER A 605 -3.30 34.86 -41.14
CA SER A 605 -3.02 35.76 -42.25
C SER A 605 -1.52 35.87 -42.58
N ASN A 606 -0.62 35.53 -41.66
CA ASN A 606 0.83 35.52 -41.84
C ASN A 606 1.36 34.13 -42.17
N GLY A 607 0.47 33.16 -42.43
CA GLY A 607 0.83 31.77 -42.66
C GLY A 607 1.29 31.03 -41.42
N ALA A 608 1.15 31.59 -40.20
CA ALA A 608 1.61 31.00 -38.95
C ALA A 608 0.57 30.03 -38.39
N PHE A 609 1.02 28.91 -37.82
CA PHE A 609 0.22 27.97 -37.05
C PHE A 609 0.95 27.53 -35.79
N ALA A 610 0.22 27.06 -34.79
CA ALA A 610 0.81 26.55 -33.57
C ALA A 610 -0.02 25.42 -33.01
N PHE A 611 0.68 24.46 -32.42
CA PHE A 611 0.13 23.44 -31.51
C PHE A 611 0.81 23.60 -30.15
N ALA A 612 0.05 24.00 -29.16
CA ALA A 612 0.57 24.15 -27.81
C ALA A 612 0.48 22.80 -27.07
N ARG A 613 1.48 22.53 -26.22
CA ARG A 613 1.51 21.37 -25.32
C ARG A 613 1.41 20.04 -26.05
N VAL A 614 2.31 19.84 -26.98
CA VAL A 614 2.49 18.57 -27.68
C VAL A 614 3.40 17.66 -26.86
N GLY A 615 3.08 16.39 -26.72
CA GLY A 615 3.90 15.42 -26.01
C GLY A 615 5.35 15.40 -26.50
N VAL A 616 6.29 15.08 -25.64
CA VAL A 616 7.70 14.93 -26.04
C VAL A 616 7.87 13.69 -26.90
N GLY A 617 8.52 13.81 -28.05
CA GLY A 617 8.77 12.71 -28.97
C GLY A 617 8.72 13.11 -30.42
N GLU A 618 8.56 12.11 -31.30
CA GLU A 618 8.38 12.31 -32.72
C GLU A 618 6.90 12.36 -33.08
N HIS A 619 6.52 13.40 -33.79
CA HIS A 619 5.17 13.66 -34.25
C HIS A 619 5.12 13.82 -35.75
N ARG A 620 3.96 13.60 -36.36
CA ARG A 620 3.75 13.74 -37.79
C ARG A 620 2.87 14.93 -38.10
N LEU A 621 3.39 15.89 -38.85
CA LEU A 621 2.62 17.00 -39.39
C LEU A 621 2.23 16.69 -40.82
N GLN A 622 0.96 16.85 -41.15
CA GLN A 622 0.39 16.73 -42.48
C GLN A 622 -0.34 18.02 -42.79
N THR A 623 -0.13 18.53 -44.01
CA THR A 623 -0.82 19.71 -44.50
C THR A 623 -1.91 19.29 -45.51
N VAL A 624 -3.05 19.97 -45.43
CA VAL A 624 -4.18 19.73 -46.33
C VAL A 624 -4.32 20.96 -47.24
N ALA A 625 -4.25 20.77 -48.56
CA ALA A 625 -4.29 21.87 -49.54
C ALA A 625 -5.72 22.42 -49.75
N ASP A 626 -6.54 22.54 -48.68
CA ASP A 626 -7.95 22.91 -48.76
C ASP A 626 -8.21 24.36 -49.18
N ASN A 627 -7.26 25.26 -48.93
CA ASN A 627 -7.39 26.70 -49.21
C ASN A 627 -6.15 27.27 -49.92
N LEU A 628 -5.35 26.43 -50.56
CA LEU A 628 -4.20 26.92 -51.34
C LEU A 628 -4.66 27.51 -52.67
N PRO A 629 -4.20 28.72 -53.04
CA PRO A 629 -4.52 29.27 -54.35
C PRO A 629 -3.87 28.46 -55.47
N LEU A 630 -4.59 28.19 -56.56
CA LEU A 630 -4.01 27.55 -57.72
C LEU A 630 -2.92 28.45 -58.35
N PRO A 631 -1.83 27.89 -58.87
CA PRO A 631 -1.48 26.48 -59.07
C PRO A 631 -0.57 25.89 -57.96
N TRP A 632 -0.62 26.39 -56.74
CA TRP A 632 0.23 25.94 -55.66
C TRP A 632 -0.19 24.56 -55.11
N SER A 633 0.80 23.73 -54.75
CA SER A 633 0.58 22.41 -54.16
C SER A 633 1.50 22.19 -52.96
N LEU A 634 1.08 21.33 -52.06
CA LEU A 634 1.84 20.87 -50.89
C LEU A 634 2.24 19.41 -51.10
N SER A 635 3.30 18.99 -50.42
CA SER A 635 3.70 17.59 -50.39
C SER A 635 2.69 16.78 -49.59
N ASP A 636 2.24 15.65 -50.13
CA ASP A 636 1.37 14.69 -49.43
C ASP A 636 2.13 13.90 -48.37
N ALA A 637 3.45 13.93 -48.35
CA ALA A 637 4.26 13.23 -47.36
C ALA A 637 4.22 13.96 -46.02
N PRO A 638 3.90 13.27 -44.90
CA PRO A 638 3.93 13.89 -43.59
C PRO A 638 5.36 14.28 -43.20
N THR A 639 5.52 15.45 -42.64
CA THR A 639 6.78 15.93 -42.07
C THR A 639 6.92 15.43 -40.64
N THR A 640 8.02 14.73 -40.32
CA THR A 640 8.31 14.31 -38.94
C THR A 640 8.94 15.47 -38.18
N VAL A 641 8.38 15.78 -37.02
CA VAL A 641 8.83 16.85 -36.11
C VAL A 641 9.15 16.25 -34.77
N ARG A 642 10.33 16.56 -34.23
CA ARG A 642 10.70 16.14 -32.89
C ARG A 642 10.43 17.27 -31.90
N VAL A 643 9.61 16.95 -30.86
CA VAL A 643 9.28 17.89 -29.79
C VAL A 643 10.14 17.59 -28.57
N SER A 644 10.85 18.61 -28.09
CA SER A 644 11.63 18.58 -26.84
C SER A 644 10.84 19.22 -25.70
N VAL A 645 11.18 18.84 -24.47
CA VAL A 645 10.47 19.35 -23.29
C VAL A 645 10.72 20.85 -23.11
N ARG A 646 9.65 21.62 -22.88
CA ARG A 646 9.69 23.09 -22.65
C ARG A 646 10.25 23.93 -23.79
N GLU A 647 10.43 23.34 -24.97
CA GLU A 647 10.92 24.03 -26.15
C GLU A 647 9.82 24.25 -27.20
N THR A 648 9.97 25.28 -28.00
CA THR A 648 9.13 25.49 -29.19
C THR A 648 9.91 25.03 -30.41
N THR A 649 9.49 23.91 -30.98
CA THR A 649 10.02 23.42 -32.24
C THR A 649 9.46 24.26 -33.38
N ARG A 650 10.33 24.92 -34.12
CA ARG A 650 9.94 25.76 -35.24
C ARG A 650 10.11 25.03 -36.57
N ILE A 651 9.12 25.17 -37.46
CA ILE A 651 9.09 24.53 -38.78
C ILE A 651 8.60 25.50 -39.83
N GLU A 652 9.20 25.43 -41.02
CA GLU A 652 8.77 26.17 -42.18
C GLU A 652 8.38 25.19 -43.29
N ILE A 653 7.22 25.43 -43.90
CA ILE A 653 6.65 24.56 -44.94
C ILE A 653 6.37 25.39 -46.18
N GLY A 654 7.09 25.11 -47.29
CA GLY A 654 6.91 25.77 -48.57
C GLY A 654 5.88 25.05 -49.46
N ALA A 655 4.91 25.77 -49.95
CA ALA A 655 4.05 25.29 -51.03
C ALA A 655 4.72 25.58 -52.39
N THR A 656 4.83 24.59 -53.26
CA THR A 656 5.52 24.68 -54.55
C THR A 656 4.55 24.75 -55.71
N ARG A 657 4.99 25.28 -56.83
CA ARG A 657 4.24 25.22 -58.08
C ARG A 657 4.63 23.97 -58.86
N PRO A 658 3.68 23.22 -59.44
CA PRO A 658 4.03 22.16 -60.37
C PRO A 658 4.74 22.79 -61.56
N ARG A 659 5.89 22.23 -61.92
CA ARG A 659 6.67 22.65 -63.12
C ARG A 659 5.98 22.20 -64.36
#